data_dd28f2443d8d0a289e5b15117bb4860d
#
_entry.id   dd28f2443d8d0a289e5b15117bb4860d
#
_cell.length_a   1.000
_cell.length_b   1.000
_cell.length_c   1.000
_cell.angle_alpha   90.00
_cell.angle_beta   90.00
_cell.angle_gamma   90.00
#
_symmetry.space_group_name_H-M   'P 1'
#
loop_
_entity.id
_entity.type
_entity.pdbx_description
1 polymer ?
#
loop_
_entity_poly.entity_id
_entity_poly.type
_entity_poly.pdbx_seq_one_letter_code
_entity_poly.pdbx_strand_id
1 'polypeptide(L)'
;MAQRLLLTITALLAICTTCHADGHVRGIVTDEKREAMVSVVIKVYGAGNNKMLKYALSGKDGRFDIPVKDEWLPAKLTFSYIGYRLKEVTVSDTRSDNKITMTEEALSLKEVTVKSAPISSHGDTLLYNVAAFRSASDRNIEDVIRKLPGISVSENGTISYQGESINKFYIEGLDLLSGRYALATRNISPDDIASVSIYENHQPKKVLKDISFSEKAALNLKLKNNRMLKPTGTVTAGAGYGDNVLWKGELYGMIIGTGSQHLVTVKTNNDGTAYGNETRMLTAGGTSYIETAAWNIFPQEPFGSASVPKERYYNNKSVSTSVNSLFKTGENTTLTLNADYQKDRNSYYNSKFTAYSTGEGEYVTVDEGNNSMTDAQEANLYLNIENNGEKLYMAERISMRGRFRRNRYDLSGKGLPTEVQKTNDFGISNSMNGIIRKNDRVWQFSSDISFANTPLNFIRATMPGQQTATVYQNAEGLNFHTHEKTSFSWIVSSRSDLSLNVSFKSDYDRLNSMQTMTGNDAGNDNCGYKLVTTAEPAYQYNSSRLRLTFSLPVEMYNVSYKDLISQSRFILNKPFVGLRATARYRPHGHTDINISVGKSTSTGGINDFIINPIYTTYRTATTLGTGVLSVHNTLYAAAGISYRNSLDGIFATLRGNYRHTRSNVLRGSNVTEDETVTDILNQTNTARLWNIYAYAAKNFSAADMVLSLTGNITSTKRNVVRQGIGYGVTNSNYDIELSAVNRFFGDVVSTSLSCKYMLSVQDMGIINTKNKINSLTGSMKMSIFPIKALEIYFSPYYSMTKQHGTAAISNLYVDGGTRWTGKAIEIELALKNITNRKEYTIRTFRENDIYSYSYRLRPAEAVITLKFKF
;
A
#
# COMPACT_ATOMS: atom_id res chain seq x y z
N MET A 1 -1.95 30.05 26.07
CA MET A 1 -1.86 28.68 25.51
C MET A 1 -0.44 28.15 25.50
N ALA A 2 0.55 28.93 25.10
CA ALA A 2 1.97 28.53 25.08
C ALA A 2 2.56 28.16 26.46
N GLN A 3 2.16 28.86 27.52
CA GLN A 3 2.60 28.56 28.90
C GLN A 3 2.06 27.24 29.47
N ARG A 4 0.85 26.82 29.05
CA ARG A 4 0.28 25.53 29.47
C ARG A 4 0.89 24.36 28.69
N LEU A 5 1.33 24.61 27.46
CA LEU A 5 2.03 23.61 26.65
C LEU A 5 3.45 23.36 27.17
N LEU A 6 4.13 24.42 27.62
CA LEU A 6 5.47 24.32 28.20
C LEU A 6 5.45 23.59 29.54
N LEU A 7 4.45 23.80 30.39
CA LEU A 7 4.25 23.08 31.64
C LEU A 7 3.93 21.59 31.46
N THR A 8 3.18 21.24 30.41
CA THR A 8 2.91 19.83 30.09
C THR A 8 4.15 19.13 29.53
N ILE A 9 4.97 19.81 28.74
CA ILE A 9 6.22 19.25 28.22
C ILE A 9 7.26 19.08 29.34
N THR A 10 7.37 20.03 30.27
CA THR A 10 8.24 19.91 31.46
C THR A 10 7.77 18.82 32.43
N ALA A 11 6.45 18.64 32.59
CA ALA A 11 5.89 17.55 33.39
C ALA A 11 6.12 16.17 32.75
N LEU A 12 6.07 16.06 31.41
CA LEU A 12 6.43 14.82 30.71
C LEU A 12 7.93 14.51 30.77
N LEU A 13 8.80 15.52 30.77
CA LEU A 13 10.24 15.35 30.94
C LEU A 13 10.64 14.98 32.39
N ALA A 14 9.88 15.42 33.38
CA ALA A 14 10.13 15.09 34.79
C ALA A 14 9.77 13.63 35.16
N ILE A 15 8.91 12.97 34.38
CA ILE A 15 8.51 11.55 34.60
C ILE A 15 9.60 10.57 34.12
N CYS A 16 10.57 11.01 33.32
CA CYS A 16 11.64 10.16 32.78
C CYS A 16 12.89 10.01 33.68
N THR A 17 12.91 10.53 34.92
CA THR A 17 14.12 10.53 35.76
C THR A 17 14.14 9.56 36.96
N THR A 18 13.36 8.48 36.93
CA THR A 18 13.63 7.34 37.82
C THR A 18 14.51 6.30 37.12
N CYS A 19 15.78 6.64 36.92
CA CYS A 19 16.76 5.68 36.51
C CYS A 19 17.14 4.83 37.76
N HIS A 20 16.54 3.63 37.87
CA HIS A 20 17.07 2.62 38.79
C HIS A 20 18.37 2.10 38.14
N ALA A 21 19.47 2.18 38.84
CA ALA A 21 20.73 1.58 38.40
C ALA A 21 20.53 0.04 38.44
N ASP A 22 20.38 -0.59 37.28
CA ASP A 22 20.38 -2.05 37.16
C ASP A 22 21.83 -2.53 37.50
N GLY A 23 21.96 -3.51 38.42
CA GLY A 23 23.24 -4.22 38.63
C GLY A 23 23.59 -5.02 37.35
N HIS A 24 24.89 -5.30 37.14
CA HIS A 24 25.36 -6.04 35.95
C HIS A 24 26.01 -7.36 36.37
N VAL A 25 25.53 -8.49 35.85
CA VAL A 25 26.20 -9.79 35.95
C VAL A 25 27.14 -9.95 34.75
N ARG A 26 28.43 -10.05 35.04
CA ARG A 26 29.49 -10.13 34.01
C ARG A 26 30.24 -11.44 34.12
N GLY A 27 30.89 -11.82 33.02
CA GLY A 27 31.74 -12.99 33.02
C GLY A 27 32.28 -13.35 31.66
N ILE A 28 32.98 -14.47 31.61
CA ILE A 28 33.52 -15.04 30.36
C ILE A 28 33.14 -16.51 30.26
N VAL A 29 32.73 -16.93 29.04
CA VAL A 29 32.44 -18.32 28.72
C VAL A 29 33.56 -18.87 27.85
N THR A 30 34.14 -19.99 28.31
CA THR A 30 35.20 -20.72 27.61
C THR A 30 34.85 -22.21 27.46
N ASP A 31 35.50 -22.90 26.54
CA ASP A 31 35.50 -24.34 26.48
C ASP A 31 36.51 -24.98 27.46
N GLU A 32 36.66 -26.29 27.43
CA GLU A 32 37.61 -27.04 28.27
C GLU A 32 39.08 -26.74 27.94
N LYS A 33 39.35 -26.27 26.73
CA LYS A 33 40.69 -25.83 26.28
C LYS A 33 40.98 -24.38 26.64
N ARG A 34 40.04 -23.70 27.31
CA ARG A 34 40.07 -22.26 27.68
C ARG A 34 39.97 -21.33 26.48
N GLU A 35 39.50 -21.79 25.36
CA GLU A 35 39.17 -20.94 24.21
C GLU A 35 37.85 -20.18 24.44
N ALA A 36 37.80 -18.92 24.02
CA ALA A 36 36.63 -18.08 24.20
C ALA A 36 35.48 -18.58 23.33
N MET A 37 34.28 -18.78 23.89
CA MET A 37 33.12 -19.25 23.18
C MET A 37 32.20 -18.10 22.78
N VAL A 38 32.03 -17.94 21.48
CA VAL A 38 31.20 -16.89 20.87
C VAL A 38 29.76 -17.36 20.73
N SER A 39 28.78 -16.45 20.95
CA SER A 39 27.35 -16.71 20.75
C SER A 39 26.76 -17.82 21.62
N VAL A 40 27.32 -18.07 22.80
CA VAL A 40 26.68 -18.92 23.83
C VAL A 40 25.41 -18.23 24.31
N VAL A 41 24.29 -18.91 24.28
CA VAL A 41 23.01 -18.37 24.76
C VAL A 41 22.97 -18.43 26.27
N ILE A 42 22.83 -17.28 26.91
CA ILE A 42 22.77 -17.11 28.37
C ILE A 42 21.37 -16.65 28.73
N LYS A 43 20.64 -17.45 29.50
CA LYS A 43 19.28 -17.10 29.98
C LYS A 43 19.30 -16.91 31.49
N VAL A 44 18.58 -15.89 31.94
CA VAL A 44 18.45 -15.50 33.35
C VAL A 44 17.07 -15.85 33.88
N TYR A 45 17.01 -16.56 35.00
CA TYR A 45 15.80 -16.90 35.71
C TYR A 45 15.89 -16.40 37.17
N GLY A 46 14.78 -15.88 37.70
CA GLY A 46 14.70 -15.41 39.07
C GLY A 46 14.60 -16.55 40.07
N ALA A 47 14.91 -16.27 41.34
CA ALA A 47 14.81 -17.23 42.43
C ALA A 47 13.41 -17.78 42.59
N GLY A 48 13.28 -19.13 42.56
CA GLY A 48 12.00 -19.83 42.81
C GLY A 48 10.99 -19.79 41.67
N ASN A 49 11.32 -19.18 40.50
CA ASN A 49 10.40 -19.09 39.38
C ASN A 49 11.12 -19.52 38.07
N ASN A 50 10.62 -20.53 37.39
CA ASN A 50 11.17 -21.01 36.10
C ASN A 50 10.84 -20.08 34.93
N LYS A 51 10.42 -18.85 35.20
CA LYS A 51 10.15 -17.85 34.17
C LYS A 51 11.46 -17.16 33.75
N MET A 52 11.78 -17.23 32.48
CA MET A 52 12.93 -16.52 31.91
C MET A 52 12.71 -15.00 32.00
N LEU A 53 13.64 -14.30 32.68
CA LEU A 53 13.58 -12.86 32.89
C LEU A 53 14.35 -12.08 31.82
N LYS A 54 15.49 -12.65 31.39
CA LYS A 54 16.37 -12.00 30.38
C LYS A 54 17.25 -13.04 29.67
N TYR A 55 17.81 -12.67 28.51
CA TYR A 55 18.82 -13.45 27.83
C TYR A 55 19.90 -12.54 27.22
N ALA A 56 21.08 -13.09 26.96
CA ALA A 56 22.19 -12.46 26.25
C ALA A 56 22.97 -13.52 25.47
N LEU A 57 23.88 -13.05 24.61
CA LEU A 57 24.86 -13.90 23.91
C LEU A 57 26.25 -13.47 24.31
N SER A 58 27.20 -14.44 24.45
CA SER A 58 28.59 -14.14 24.63
C SER A 58 29.22 -13.46 23.41
N GLY A 59 30.08 -12.48 23.60
CA GLY A 59 30.77 -11.74 22.57
C GLY A 59 31.90 -12.53 21.90
N LYS A 60 32.61 -11.91 20.96
CA LYS A 60 33.73 -12.54 20.22
C LYS A 60 34.88 -13.00 21.14
N ASP A 61 35.02 -12.39 22.28
CA ASP A 61 35.98 -12.68 23.32
C ASP A 61 35.43 -13.60 24.44
N GLY A 62 34.25 -14.19 24.20
CA GLY A 62 33.53 -15.01 25.16
C GLY A 62 32.87 -14.24 26.31
N ARG A 63 33.02 -12.93 26.38
CA ARG A 63 32.50 -12.10 27.49
C ARG A 63 31.00 -11.86 27.33
N PHE A 64 30.35 -11.75 28.49
CA PHE A 64 28.94 -11.33 28.57
C PHE A 64 28.76 -10.26 29.66
N ASP A 65 27.78 -9.39 29.46
CA ASP A 65 27.41 -8.35 30.40
C ASP A 65 25.87 -8.24 30.36
N ILE A 66 25.22 -8.63 31.45
CA ILE A 66 23.76 -8.73 31.52
C ILE A 66 23.23 -7.84 32.63
N PRO A 67 22.47 -6.78 32.37
CA PRO A 67 21.84 -5.99 33.43
C PRO A 67 20.76 -6.84 34.12
N VAL A 68 20.86 -6.94 35.44
CA VAL A 68 20.01 -7.73 36.34
C VAL A 68 19.55 -6.83 37.46
N LYS A 69 18.25 -6.87 37.76
CA LYS A 69 17.73 -6.11 38.90
C LYS A 69 18.06 -6.82 40.21
N ASP A 70 18.32 -6.08 41.27
CA ASP A 70 18.63 -6.65 42.61
C ASP A 70 17.50 -7.56 43.12
N GLU A 71 16.24 -7.29 42.78
CA GLU A 71 15.09 -8.10 43.11
C GLU A 71 15.07 -9.51 42.47
N TRP A 72 15.95 -9.74 41.47
CA TRP A 72 16.07 -11.03 40.79
C TRP A 72 17.12 -11.95 41.41
N LEU A 73 17.94 -11.41 42.30
CA LEU A 73 18.99 -12.17 42.97
C LEU A 73 18.46 -12.95 44.17
N PRO A 74 18.97 -14.14 44.43
CA PRO A 74 19.93 -14.89 43.60
C PRO A 74 19.30 -15.34 42.26
N ALA A 75 19.97 -15.06 41.13
CA ALA A 75 19.48 -15.39 39.80
C ALA A 75 20.16 -16.67 39.28
N LYS A 76 19.35 -17.54 38.65
CA LYS A 76 19.87 -18.73 37.97
C LYS A 76 20.17 -18.38 36.51
N LEU A 77 21.41 -18.56 36.09
CA LEU A 77 21.85 -18.41 34.73
C LEU A 77 21.99 -19.77 34.07
N THR A 78 21.49 -19.94 32.87
CA THR A 78 21.72 -21.15 32.07
C THR A 78 22.49 -20.78 30.80
N PHE A 79 23.55 -21.53 30.54
CA PHE A 79 24.44 -21.36 29.38
C PHE A 79 24.21 -22.54 28.44
N SER A 80 23.84 -22.26 27.22
CA SER A 80 23.58 -23.29 26.18
C SER A 80 24.29 -22.98 24.86
N TYR A 81 24.91 -24.01 24.31
CA TYR A 81 25.56 -23.98 23.02
C TYR A 81 25.44 -25.34 22.35
N ILE A 82 25.28 -25.36 21.03
CA ILE A 82 25.10 -26.62 20.28
C ILE A 82 26.37 -27.48 20.41
N GLY A 83 26.20 -28.75 20.84
CA GLY A 83 27.32 -29.67 21.06
C GLY A 83 27.95 -29.60 22.44
N TYR A 84 27.40 -28.77 23.34
CA TYR A 84 27.88 -28.62 24.72
C TYR A 84 26.78 -28.90 25.73
N ARG A 85 27.15 -29.42 26.89
CA ARG A 85 26.24 -29.68 28.02
C ARG A 85 25.68 -28.38 28.56
N LEU A 86 24.39 -28.32 28.82
CA LEU A 86 23.74 -27.19 29.49
C LEU A 86 24.40 -26.93 30.85
N LYS A 87 24.94 -25.75 31.03
CA LYS A 87 25.56 -25.30 32.29
C LYS A 87 24.59 -24.38 33.02
N GLU A 88 24.38 -24.67 34.31
CA GLU A 88 23.59 -23.82 35.20
C GLU A 88 24.49 -23.24 36.29
N VAL A 89 24.33 -21.95 36.58
CA VAL A 89 25.08 -21.25 37.63
C VAL A 89 24.13 -20.30 38.32
N THR A 90 24.16 -20.31 39.66
CA THR A 90 23.40 -19.35 40.48
C THR A 90 24.31 -18.20 40.84
N VAL A 91 23.90 -16.97 40.56
CA VAL A 91 24.65 -15.75 40.88
C VAL A 91 23.88 -15.02 41.97
N SER A 92 24.59 -14.74 43.07
CA SER A 92 24.01 -14.11 44.25
C SER A 92 24.32 -12.61 44.35
N ASP A 93 25.27 -12.12 43.59
CA ASP A 93 25.66 -10.71 43.55
C ASP A 93 26.10 -10.25 42.15
N THR A 94 26.15 -8.95 41.94
CA THR A 94 26.54 -8.31 40.66
C THR A 94 28.00 -7.82 40.63
N ARG A 95 28.80 -8.14 41.63
CA ARG A 95 30.14 -7.59 41.78
C ARG A 95 31.26 -8.52 41.30
N SER A 96 30.97 -9.82 41.15
CA SER A 96 31.97 -10.83 40.78
C SER A 96 31.95 -11.16 39.29
N ASP A 97 33.14 -11.24 38.66
CA ASP A 97 33.27 -11.75 37.28
C ASP A 97 33.16 -13.28 37.26
N ASN A 98 32.16 -13.79 36.57
CA ASN A 98 31.87 -15.21 36.49
C ASN A 98 32.69 -15.87 35.37
N LYS A 99 33.46 -16.91 35.72
CA LYS A 99 34.16 -17.75 34.74
C LYS A 99 33.37 -19.04 34.52
N ILE A 100 32.90 -19.23 33.32
CA ILE A 100 32.03 -20.34 32.92
C ILE A 100 32.79 -21.21 31.93
N THR A 101 33.01 -22.47 32.28
CA THR A 101 33.54 -23.47 31.34
C THR A 101 32.43 -24.39 30.87
N MET A 102 32.28 -24.51 29.58
CA MET A 102 31.33 -25.41 28.92
C MET A 102 32.04 -26.72 28.58
N THR A 103 31.34 -27.83 28.80
CA THR A 103 31.84 -29.19 28.52
C THR A 103 31.21 -29.71 27.26
N GLU A 104 32.00 -30.27 26.33
CA GLU A 104 31.48 -30.91 25.12
C GLU A 104 30.61 -32.15 25.47
N GLU A 105 29.47 -32.24 24.89
CA GLU A 105 28.59 -33.41 25.04
C GLU A 105 28.10 -33.87 23.65
N ALA A 106 28.49 -35.09 23.27
CA ALA A 106 28.00 -35.69 22.04
C ALA A 106 26.46 -35.89 22.12
N LEU A 107 25.72 -35.08 21.41
CA LEU A 107 24.28 -35.15 21.34
C LEU A 107 23.84 -36.40 20.58
N SER A 108 23.47 -37.43 21.30
CA SER A 108 22.58 -38.50 20.81
C SER A 108 21.22 -37.87 20.58
N LEU A 109 20.89 -37.51 19.33
CA LEU A 109 19.59 -36.98 18.94
C LEU A 109 18.52 -38.07 19.15
N LYS A 110 17.86 -38.09 20.26
CA LYS A 110 16.49 -38.66 20.32
C LYS A 110 15.65 -37.81 19.36
N GLU A 111 14.91 -38.46 18.48
CA GLU A 111 13.95 -37.84 17.58
C GLU A 111 12.93 -37.05 18.41
N VAL A 112 13.21 -35.79 18.65
CA VAL A 112 12.28 -34.83 19.24
C VAL A 112 11.45 -34.30 18.10
N THR A 113 10.22 -34.70 17.97
CA THR A 113 9.24 -34.04 17.12
C THR A 113 8.99 -32.64 17.70
N VAL A 114 9.88 -31.71 17.34
CA VAL A 114 9.70 -30.30 17.71
C VAL A 114 8.54 -29.79 16.86
N LYS A 115 7.37 -29.64 17.45
CA LYS A 115 6.33 -28.77 16.86
C LYS A 115 6.95 -27.37 16.82
N SER A 116 7.39 -26.95 15.64
CA SER A 116 7.95 -25.59 15.47
C SER A 116 6.90 -24.57 15.90
N ALA A 117 7.31 -23.56 16.69
CA ALA A 117 6.41 -22.50 17.11
C ALA A 117 5.73 -21.86 15.88
N PRO A 118 4.44 -21.55 15.93
CA PRO A 118 3.73 -20.89 14.83
C PRO A 118 4.44 -19.62 14.37
N ILE A 119 4.98 -18.86 15.32
CA ILE A 119 5.74 -17.63 15.10
C ILE A 119 7.01 -17.70 15.94
N SER A 120 8.14 -17.41 15.31
CA SER A 120 9.42 -17.24 16.00
C SER A 120 10.07 -15.91 15.62
N SER A 121 10.87 -15.36 16.52
CA SER A 121 11.55 -14.06 16.32
C SER A 121 13.05 -14.22 16.51
N HIS A 122 13.82 -13.73 15.56
CA HIS A 122 15.29 -13.68 15.61
C HIS A 122 15.75 -12.25 15.25
N GLY A 123 16.06 -11.45 16.24
CA GLY A 123 16.34 -10.03 16.03
C GLY A 123 15.17 -9.29 15.40
N ASP A 124 15.41 -8.62 14.28
CA ASP A 124 14.40 -7.90 13.50
C ASP A 124 13.68 -8.81 12.45
N THR A 125 13.77 -10.15 12.58
CA THR A 125 13.10 -11.09 11.68
C THR A 125 12.02 -11.87 12.43
N LEU A 126 10.78 -11.78 11.95
CA LEU A 126 9.68 -12.66 12.33
C LEU A 126 9.55 -13.79 11.31
N LEU A 127 9.52 -15.02 11.79
CA LEU A 127 9.32 -16.21 10.98
C LEU A 127 7.94 -16.80 11.30
N TYR A 128 7.08 -16.88 10.32
CA TYR A 128 5.77 -17.54 10.39
C TYR A 128 5.87 -18.90 9.70
N ASN A 129 5.57 -19.96 10.43
CA ASN A 129 5.47 -21.30 9.86
C ASN A 129 4.15 -21.42 9.09
N VAL A 130 4.21 -21.57 7.77
CA VAL A 130 3.01 -21.67 6.92
C VAL A 130 2.09 -22.82 7.35
N ALA A 131 2.63 -23.96 7.75
CA ALA A 131 1.83 -25.10 8.18
C ALA A 131 0.95 -24.81 9.40
N ALA A 132 1.36 -23.86 10.27
CA ALA A 132 0.60 -23.47 11.45
C ALA A 132 -0.61 -22.56 11.14
N PHE A 133 -0.55 -21.80 10.05
CA PHE A 133 -1.60 -20.84 9.66
C PHE A 133 -2.44 -21.30 8.47
N ARG A 134 -1.95 -22.31 7.74
CA ARG A 134 -2.63 -22.87 6.60
C ARG A 134 -3.89 -23.61 6.99
N SER A 135 -4.96 -23.42 6.21
CA SER A 135 -6.16 -24.27 6.23
C SER A 135 -6.35 -24.95 4.86
N ALA A 136 -7.12 -26.03 4.84
CA ALA A 136 -7.45 -26.75 3.61
C ALA A 136 -8.24 -25.88 2.60
N SER A 137 -8.87 -24.78 3.06
CA SER A 137 -9.58 -23.81 2.22
C SER A 137 -8.66 -22.85 1.47
N ASP A 138 -7.36 -22.76 1.81
CA ASP A 138 -6.43 -21.83 1.19
C ASP A 138 -6.06 -22.29 -0.22
N ARG A 139 -6.24 -21.40 -1.19
CA ARG A 139 -6.01 -21.67 -2.61
C ARG A 139 -4.62 -21.24 -3.06
N ASN A 140 -4.10 -20.19 -2.45
CA ASN A 140 -2.82 -19.56 -2.76
C ASN A 140 -2.16 -19.02 -1.49
N ILE A 141 -0.90 -18.61 -1.59
CA ILE A 141 -0.17 -18.13 -0.42
C ILE A 141 -0.72 -16.81 0.12
N GLU A 142 -1.42 -15.99 -0.69
CA GLU A 142 -2.09 -14.77 -0.23
C GLU A 142 -3.14 -15.08 0.84
N ASP A 143 -3.88 -16.20 0.70
CA ASP A 143 -4.89 -16.62 1.68
C ASP A 143 -4.26 -16.91 3.04
N VAL A 144 -3.06 -17.49 3.07
CA VAL A 144 -2.29 -17.72 4.30
C VAL A 144 -1.75 -16.41 4.85
N ILE A 145 -1.16 -15.54 3.99
CA ILE A 145 -0.60 -14.25 4.40
C ILE A 145 -1.66 -13.38 5.08
N ARG A 146 -2.90 -13.39 4.61
CA ARG A 146 -4.03 -12.66 5.23
C ARG A 146 -4.33 -13.09 6.68
N LYS A 147 -3.95 -14.31 7.05
CA LYS A 147 -4.17 -14.87 8.39
C LYS A 147 -3.02 -14.62 9.35
N LEU A 148 -1.88 -14.13 8.85
CA LEU A 148 -0.70 -13.90 9.69
C LEU A 148 -0.90 -12.68 10.57
N PRO A 149 -0.76 -12.82 11.90
CA PRO A 149 -0.92 -11.71 12.83
C PRO A 149 0.04 -10.55 12.50
N GLY A 150 -0.46 -9.31 12.56
CA GLY A 150 0.31 -8.12 12.22
C GLY A 150 0.37 -7.78 10.73
N ILE A 151 -0.14 -8.67 9.87
CA ILE A 151 -0.17 -8.49 8.42
C ILE A 151 -1.62 -8.22 7.97
N SER A 152 -1.77 -7.32 7.02
CA SER A 152 -3.03 -7.09 6.31
C SER A 152 -2.79 -7.11 4.81
N VAL A 153 -3.76 -7.63 4.05
CA VAL A 153 -3.73 -7.64 2.59
C VAL A 153 -5.00 -7.00 2.08
N SER A 154 -4.88 -5.89 1.37
CA SER A 154 -6.02 -5.19 0.77
C SER A 154 -6.59 -5.95 -0.44
N GLU A 155 -7.75 -5.53 -0.93
CA GLU A 155 -8.40 -6.16 -2.11
C GLU A 155 -7.53 -6.13 -3.36
N ASN A 156 -6.74 -5.07 -3.55
CA ASN A 156 -5.80 -4.97 -4.68
C ASN A 156 -4.55 -5.83 -4.50
N GLY A 157 -4.37 -6.53 -3.36
CA GLY A 157 -3.23 -7.38 -3.05
C GLY A 157 -2.08 -6.66 -2.32
N THR A 158 -2.23 -5.38 -1.94
CA THR A 158 -1.18 -4.68 -1.19
C THR A 158 -1.02 -5.29 0.19
N ILE A 159 0.19 -5.77 0.48
CA ILE A 159 0.56 -6.32 1.78
C ILE A 159 1.10 -5.19 2.65
N SER A 160 0.54 -5.07 3.85
CA SER A 160 0.99 -4.13 4.86
C SER A 160 1.34 -4.88 6.14
N TYR A 161 2.42 -4.46 6.79
CA TYR A 161 2.82 -4.92 8.10
C TYR A 161 2.60 -3.79 9.11
N GLN A 162 1.79 -4.05 10.17
CA GLN A 162 1.39 -3.04 11.15
C GLN A 162 0.86 -1.73 10.53
N GLY A 163 0.09 -1.85 9.42
CA GLY A 163 -0.53 -0.74 8.72
C GLY A 163 0.39 0.00 7.73
N GLU A 164 1.69 -0.36 7.62
CA GLU A 164 2.60 0.18 6.63
C GLU A 164 2.85 -0.81 5.49
N SER A 165 2.75 -0.36 4.25
CA SER A 165 3.04 -1.20 3.09
C SER A 165 4.50 -1.66 3.08
N ILE A 166 4.73 -2.93 2.76
CA ILE A 166 6.07 -3.50 2.66
C ILE A 166 6.90 -2.80 1.57
N ASN A 167 8.21 -2.69 1.79
CA ASN A 167 9.13 -2.06 0.83
C ASN A 167 9.73 -3.05 -0.19
N LYS A 168 9.81 -4.32 0.16
CA LYS A 168 10.35 -5.39 -0.69
C LYS A 168 9.59 -6.70 -0.48
N PHE A 169 9.50 -7.48 -1.57
CA PHE A 169 8.97 -8.83 -1.57
C PHE A 169 9.99 -9.76 -2.21
N TYR A 170 10.40 -10.77 -1.48
CA TYR A 170 11.42 -11.72 -1.91
C TYR A 170 10.85 -13.13 -2.06
N ILE A 171 11.44 -13.89 -2.97
CA ILE A 171 11.31 -15.34 -3.05
C ILE A 171 12.72 -15.92 -2.93
N GLU A 172 13.00 -16.71 -1.89
CA GLU A 172 14.34 -17.20 -1.57
C GLU A 172 15.41 -16.08 -1.50
N GLY A 173 15.01 -14.91 -0.97
CA GLY A 173 15.90 -13.77 -0.78
C GLY A 173 16.15 -12.92 -2.04
N LEU A 174 15.53 -13.21 -3.17
CA LEU A 174 15.68 -12.48 -4.43
C LEU A 174 14.37 -11.77 -4.83
N ASP A 175 14.47 -10.54 -5.37
CA ASP A 175 13.33 -9.70 -5.79
C ASP A 175 13.00 -9.92 -7.28
N LEU A 176 12.44 -11.09 -7.63
CA LEU A 176 12.03 -11.44 -8.99
C LEU A 176 11.04 -10.44 -9.60
N LEU A 177 10.11 -9.96 -8.81
CA LEU A 177 8.90 -9.29 -9.31
C LEU A 177 8.97 -7.77 -9.24
N SER A 178 10.00 -7.21 -8.60
CA SER A 178 10.24 -5.76 -8.51
C SER A 178 9.00 -4.98 -8.02
N GLY A 179 8.27 -5.55 -7.03
CA GLY A 179 7.08 -4.94 -6.43
C GLY A 179 5.73 -5.42 -6.97
N ARG A 180 5.67 -6.24 -8.02
CA ARG A 180 4.42 -6.84 -8.59
C ARG A 180 4.11 -8.19 -7.98
N TYR A 181 4.28 -8.31 -6.67
CA TYR A 181 4.23 -9.58 -5.96
C TYR A 181 2.86 -10.26 -5.94
N ALA A 182 1.77 -9.59 -6.33
CA ALA A 182 0.47 -10.25 -6.50
C ALA A 182 0.52 -11.38 -7.53
N LEU A 183 1.42 -11.30 -8.54
CA LEU A 183 1.70 -12.40 -9.47
C LEU A 183 2.18 -13.67 -8.75
N ALA A 184 2.93 -13.54 -7.66
CA ALA A 184 3.37 -14.68 -6.86
C ALA A 184 2.31 -15.06 -5.82
N THR A 185 1.83 -14.08 -5.03
CA THR A 185 0.96 -14.38 -3.89
C THR A 185 -0.36 -15.03 -4.27
N ARG A 186 -0.91 -14.69 -5.45
CA ARG A 186 -2.17 -15.25 -5.97
C ARG A 186 -2.03 -16.54 -6.78
N ASN A 187 -0.80 -16.92 -7.11
CA ASN A 187 -0.58 -18.09 -7.97
C ASN A 187 0.24 -19.21 -7.29
N ILE A 188 1.12 -18.89 -6.33
CA ILE A 188 1.90 -19.90 -5.61
C ILE A 188 1.00 -20.69 -4.65
N SER A 189 1.10 -22.01 -4.71
CA SER A 189 0.40 -22.89 -3.76
C SER A 189 0.99 -22.76 -2.35
N PRO A 190 0.16 -22.71 -1.29
CA PRO A 190 0.66 -22.80 0.08
C PRO A 190 1.46 -24.09 0.35
N ASP A 191 1.20 -25.14 -0.43
CA ASP A 191 1.91 -26.41 -0.35
C ASP A 191 3.41 -26.30 -0.69
N ASP A 192 3.79 -25.31 -1.50
CA ASP A 192 5.17 -25.13 -1.94
C ASP A 192 5.99 -24.28 -0.95
N ILE A 193 5.33 -23.59 -0.01
CA ILE A 193 5.96 -22.65 0.93
C ILE A 193 6.17 -23.31 2.28
N ALA A 194 7.39 -23.19 2.83
CA ALA A 194 7.73 -23.62 4.17
C ALA A 194 7.42 -22.54 5.21
N SER A 195 7.85 -21.31 4.94
CA SER A 195 7.70 -20.19 5.87
C SER A 195 7.59 -18.85 5.17
N VAL A 196 6.98 -17.89 5.88
CA VAL A 196 6.97 -16.47 5.53
C VAL A 196 7.82 -15.73 6.55
N SER A 197 8.86 -15.03 6.10
CA SER A 197 9.70 -14.19 6.94
C SER A 197 9.33 -12.73 6.75
N ILE A 198 9.15 -12.00 7.84
CA ILE A 198 9.03 -10.54 7.85
C ILE A 198 10.33 -9.98 8.39
N TYR A 199 11.03 -9.24 7.54
CA TYR A 199 12.20 -8.46 7.93
C TYR A 199 11.72 -7.07 8.35
N GLU A 200 11.72 -6.83 9.65
CA GLU A 200 11.33 -5.54 10.19
C GLU A 200 12.47 -4.53 10.05
N ASN A 201 12.12 -3.27 9.88
CA ASN A 201 13.12 -2.21 9.68
C ASN A 201 14.09 -2.52 8.53
N HIS A 202 13.57 -3.14 7.50
CA HIS A 202 14.37 -3.71 6.42
C HIS A 202 15.11 -2.64 5.62
N GLN A 203 16.46 -2.66 5.71
CA GLN A 203 17.33 -1.88 4.84
C GLN A 203 17.76 -2.75 3.66
N PRO A 204 17.18 -2.56 2.45
CA PRO A 204 17.46 -3.41 1.30
C PRO A 204 18.87 -3.24 0.74
N LYS A 205 19.55 -2.14 1.05
CA LYS A 205 20.87 -1.80 0.52
C LYS A 205 21.95 -2.15 1.54
N LYS A 206 22.76 -3.18 1.25
CA LYS A 206 23.80 -3.67 2.16
C LYS A 206 24.78 -2.58 2.58
N VAL A 207 25.18 -1.71 1.66
CA VAL A 207 26.10 -0.58 1.90
C VAL A 207 25.62 0.36 3.02
N LEU A 208 24.30 0.45 3.25
CA LEU A 208 23.66 1.28 4.28
C LEU A 208 23.30 0.51 5.55
N LYS A 209 23.60 -0.80 5.60
CA LYS A 209 23.41 -1.59 6.81
C LYS A 209 24.18 -0.91 7.96
N ASP A 210 23.56 -0.79 9.12
CA ASP A 210 24.09 -0.16 10.33
C ASP A 210 24.22 1.38 10.30
N ILE A 211 23.98 2.03 9.16
CA ILE A 211 24.01 3.50 9.02
C ILE A 211 22.59 4.08 8.92
N SER A 212 21.82 3.56 7.96
CA SER A 212 20.48 4.06 7.69
C SER A 212 19.47 2.95 7.94
N PHE A 213 18.41 3.28 8.66
CA PHE A 213 17.35 2.32 8.97
C PHE A 213 16.09 2.66 8.18
N SER A 214 15.44 1.63 7.73
CA SER A 214 14.10 1.73 7.15
C SER A 214 13.04 1.52 8.23
N GLU A 215 11.95 2.25 8.19
CA GLU A 215 10.78 1.99 9.05
C GLU A 215 9.84 0.95 8.44
N LYS A 216 10.13 0.51 7.21
CA LYS A 216 9.30 -0.43 6.45
C LYS A 216 9.80 -1.85 6.61
N ALA A 217 8.86 -2.77 6.54
CA ALA A 217 9.16 -4.19 6.52
C ALA A 217 9.33 -4.72 5.10
N ALA A 218 10.05 -5.85 4.97
CA ALA A 218 10.04 -6.68 3.77
C ALA A 218 9.48 -8.06 4.09
N LEU A 219 8.90 -8.71 3.08
CA LEU A 219 8.40 -10.06 3.16
C LEU A 219 9.24 -10.98 2.29
N ASN A 220 9.59 -12.16 2.81
CA ASN A 220 10.29 -13.19 2.07
C ASN A 220 9.56 -14.53 2.16
N LEU A 221 9.27 -15.13 1.01
CA LEU A 221 8.76 -16.50 0.91
C LEU A 221 9.92 -17.47 0.84
N LYS A 222 9.92 -18.47 1.72
CA LYS A 222 10.82 -19.62 1.66
C LYS A 222 10.08 -20.84 1.17
N LEU A 223 10.58 -21.43 0.07
CA LEU A 223 10.04 -22.67 -0.46
C LEU A 223 10.45 -23.87 0.39
N LYS A 224 9.72 -24.96 0.26
CA LYS A 224 10.16 -26.27 0.76
C LYS A 224 11.36 -26.75 -0.07
N ASN A 225 12.33 -27.40 0.57
CA ASN A 225 13.57 -27.85 -0.08
C ASN A 225 13.35 -28.71 -1.33
N ASN A 226 12.28 -29.50 -1.38
CA ASN A 226 11.94 -30.35 -2.52
C ASN A 226 11.34 -29.59 -3.73
N ARG A 227 11.11 -28.26 -3.60
CA ARG A 227 10.54 -27.41 -4.65
C ARG A 227 11.55 -26.50 -5.33
N MET A 228 12.77 -26.39 -4.79
CA MET A 228 13.84 -25.63 -5.44
C MET A 228 14.32 -26.32 -6.71
N LEU A 229 14.59 -25.52 -7.76
CA LEU A 229 15.04 -25.94 -9.09
C LEU A 229 14.09 -26.90 -9.82
N LYS A 230 12.89 -27.12 -9.31
CA LYS A 230 11.85 -27.93 -9.98
C LYS A 230 10.84 -27.01 -10.65
N PRO A 231 10.46 -27.27 -11.90
CA PRO A 231 9.31 -26.64 -12.50
C PRO A 231 8.07 -26.94 -11.64
N THR A 232 7.37 -25.91 -11.24
CA THR A 232 6.09 -26.01 -10.54
C THR A 232 5.10 -25.10 -11.22
N GLY A 233 3.85 -25.53 -11.29
CA GLY A 233 2.87 -24.72 -11.94
C GLY A 233 1.46 -25.30 -11.90
N THR A 234 0.57 -24.58 -12.54
CA THR A 234 -0.84 -24.98 -12.67
C THR A 234 -1.36 -24.64 -14.06
N VAL A 235 -2.18 -25.54 -14.59
CA VAL A 235 -3.04 -25.29 -15.74
C VAL A 235 -4.49 -25.37 -15.26
N THR A 236 -5.26 -24.33 -15.54
CA THR A 236 -6.68 -24.26 -15.15
C THR A 236 -7.54 -24.04 -16.38
N ALA A 237 -8.57 -24.84 -16.54
CA ALA A 237 -9.62 -24.67 -17.52
C ALA A 237 -10.98 -24.66 -16.83
N GLY A 238 -11.83 -23.73 -17.18
CA GLY A 238 -13.18 -23.63 -16.62
C GLY A 238 -14.22 -23.34 -17.70
N ALA A 239 -15.40 -23.90 -17.52
CA ALA A 239 -16.58 -23.65 -18.32
C ALA A 239 -17.80 -23.48 -17.42
N GLY A 240 -18.74 -22.63 -17.83
CA GLY A 240 -19.90 -22.35 -17.02
C GLY A 240 -21.02 -21.69 -17.81
N TYR A 241 -22.08 -21.37 -17.10
CA TYR A 241 -23.25 -20.71 -17.63
C TYR A 241 -23.84 -19.71 -16.62
N GLY A 242 -24.32 -18.59 -17.17
CA GLY A 242 -25.12 -17.58 -16.50
C GLY A 242 -26.07 -17.00 -17.54
N ASP A 243 -26.06 -15.68 -17.80
CA ASP A 243 -26.77 -15.11 -18.97
C ASP A 243 -26.14 -15.56 -20.31
N ASN A 244 -24.84 -15.94 -20.26
CA ASN A 244 -24.05 -16.39 -21.40
C ASN A 244 -23.14 -17.56 -20.99
N VAL A 245 -22.55 -18.22 -21.99
CA VAL A 245 -21.51 -19.22 -21.78
C VAL A 245 -20.28 -18.53 -21.14
N LEU A 246 -19.82 -19.07 -20.03
CA LEU A 246 -18.65 -18.60 -19.30
C LEU A 246 -17.47 -19.53 -19.59
N TRP A 247 -16.26 -18.93 -19.61
CA TRP A 247 -15.01 -19.65 -19.80
C TRP A 247 -13.88 -19.02 -19.03
N LYS A 248 -12.91 -19.85 -18.65
CA LYS A 248 -11.71 -19.45 -17.94
C LYS A 248 -10.54 -20.34 -18.34
N GLY A 249 -9.38 -19.76 -18.65
CA GLY A 249 -8.13 -20.45 -18.93
C GLY A 249 -6.98 -19.77 -18.22
N GLU A 250 -6.21 -20.52 -17.43
CA GLU A 250 -5.02 -19.98 -16.73
C GLU A 250 -3.86 -20.96 -16.83
N LEU A 251 -2.69 -20.44 -17.15
CA LEU A 251 -1.40 -21.10 -17.08
C LEU A 251 -0.53 -20.30 -16.12
N TYR A 252 0.00 -20.95 -15.14
CA TYR A 252 1.03 -20.45 -14.24
C TYR A 252 2.16 -21.43 -14.19
N GLY A 253 3.40 -20.95 -14.31
CA GLY A 253 4.60 -21.75 -14.19
C GLY A 253 5.73 -20.95 -13.53
N MET A 254 6.49 -21.62 -12.66
CA MET A 254 7.68 -21.03 -12.05
C MET A 254 8.80 -22.06 -11.91
N ILE A 255 10.03 -21.54 -11.96
CA ILE A 255 11.26 -22.24 -11.57
C ILE A 255 12.07 -21.30 -10.70
N ILE A 256 12.32 -21.71 -9.47
CA ILE A 256 13.04 -20.88 -8.48
C ILE A 256 14.34 -21.58 -8.11
N GLY A 257 15.45 -20.92 -8.42
CA GLY A 257 16.79 -21.35 -8.05
C GLY A 257 17.56 -20.25 -7.33
N THR A 258 18.74 -20.57 -6.83
CA THR A 258 19.65 -19.61 -6.16
C THR A 258 20.37 -18.71 -7.15
N GLY A 259 20.53 -19.13 -8.41
CA GLY A 259 21.19 -18.39 -9.49
C GLY A 259 20.24 -17.78 -10.49
N SER A 260 19.03 -18.32 -10.62
CA SER A 260 18.01 -17.79 -11.52
C SER A 260 16.61 -18.12 -11.03
N GLN A 261 15.67 -17.24 -11.36
CA GLN A 261 14.25 -17.39 -11.04
C GLN A 261 13.41 -16.98 -12.24
N HIS A 262 12.37 -17.75 -12.54
CA HIS A 262 11.47 -17.49 -13.66
C HIS A 262 10.03 -17.71 -13.22
N LEU A 263 9.14 -16.82 -13.66
CA LEU A 263 7.70 -16.92 -13.43
C LEU A 263 6.95 -16.44 -14.67
N VAL A 264 6.05 -17.29 -15.18
CA VAL A 264 5.24 -17.00 -16.36
C VAL A 264 3.77 -17.20 -16.00
N THR A 265 2.92 -16.27 -16.45
CA THR A 265 1.46 -16.40 -16.37
C THR A 265 0.81 -16.08 -17.70
N VAL A 266 -0.19 -16.86 -18.08
CA VAL A 266 -1.10 -16.57 -19.20
C VAL A 266 -2.51 -16.84 -18.71
N LYS A 267 -3.37 -15.84 -18.75
CA LYS A 267 -4.73 -15.92 -18.22
C LYS A 267 -5.71 -15.32 -19.18
N THR A 268 -6.86 -15.94 -19.29
CA THR A 268 -7.96 -15.46 -20.13
C THR A 268 -9.30 -15.89 -19.53
N ASN A 269 -10.32 -15.01 -19.60
CA ASN A 269 -11.64 -15.30 -19.05
C ASN A 269 -12.75 -14.37 -19.55
N ASN A 270 -14.02 -14.74 -19.19
CA ASN A 270 -15.19 -13.88 -19.26
C ASN A 270 -16.09 -14.00 -18.01
N ASP A 271 -15.54 -14.54 -16.92
CA ASP A 271 -16.28 -14.84 -15.67
C ASP A 271 -16.32 -13.66 -14.67
N GLY A 272 -15.99 -12.45 -15.12
CA GLY A 272 -15.95 -11.24 -14.29
C GLY A 272 -14.62 -10.99 -13.60
N THR A 273 -13.73 -11.98 -13.50
CA THR A 273 -12.43 -11.83 -12.80
C THR A 273 -11.51 -10.83 -13.52
N ALA A 274 -11.03 -9.82 -12.79
CA ALA A 274 -10.15 -8.79 -13.33
C ALA A 274 -8.66 -9.13 -13.01
N TYR A 275 -7.87 -9.45 -14.02
CA TYR A 275 -6.45 -9.80 -13.85
C TYR A 275 -5.53 -8.57 -13.73
N GLY A 276 -6.00 -7.37 -14.06
CA GLY A 276 -5.19 -6.14 -14.06
C GLY A 276 -4.56 -5.77 -12.72
N ASN A 277 -5.09 -6.29 -11.61
CA ASN A 277 -4.52 -6.04 -10.29
C ASN A 277 -3.26 -6.88 -9.99
N GLU A 278 -3.00 -7.96 -10.73
CA GLU A 278 -1.87 -8.85 -10.46
C GLU A 278 -0.53 -8.27 -10.92
N THR A 279 -0.54 -7.48 -11.99
CA THR A 279 0.66 -6.87 -12.59
C THR A 279 0.99 -5.50 -12.02
N ARG A 280 0.14 -4.95 -11.13
CA ARG A 280 0.38 -3.65 -10.49
C ARG A 280 1.56 -3.69 -9.54
N MET A 281 2.34 -2.61 -9.54
CA MET A 281 3.39 -2.39 -8.57
C MET A 281 2.78 -2.01 -7.22
N LEU A 282 3.04 -2.81 -6.18
CA LEU A 282 2.39 -2.71 -4.87
C LEU A 282 3.37 -2.32 -3.74
N THR A 283 4.69 -2.35 -4.00
CA THR A 283 5.68 -1.94 -3.00
C THR A 283 5.77 -0.42 -2.88
N ALA A 284 5.94 0.07 -1.66
CA ALA A 284 6.21 1.48 -1.42
C ALA A 284 7.57 1.90 -2.04
N GLY A 285 7.57 2.92 -2.88
CA GLY A 285 8.78 3.40 -3.58
C GLY A 285 9.05 2.72 -4.92
N GLY A 286 8.07 2.00 -5.47
CA GLY A 286 8.11 1.56 -6.85
C GLY A 286 8.19 2.76 -7.81
N THR A 287 8.81 2.59 -8.97
CA THR A 287 8.85 3.63 -10.01
C THR A 287 7.42 3.93 -10.47
N SER A 288 6.93 5.12 -10.17
CA SER A 288 5.76 5.66 -10.85
C SER A 288 6.25 6.38 -12.10
N TYR A 289 5.64 6.10 -13.23
CA TYR A 289 5.79 6.94 -14.40
C TYR A 289 5.23 8.32 -14.06
N ILE A 290 5.93 9.37 -14.51
CA ILE A 290 5.33 10.69 -14.51
C ILE A 290 4.37 10.74 -15.69
N GLU A 291 3.12 11.01 -15.39
CA GLU A 291 2.06 11.11 -16.39
C GLU A 291 2.01 12.53 -16.93
N THR A 292 1.58 12.68 -18.17
CA THR A 292 1.32 14.02 -18.73
C THR A 292 0.14 14.67 -18.01
N ALA A 293 0.08 16.00 -18.02
CA ALA A 293 -1.09 16.71 -17.52
C ALA A 293 -2.38 16.29 -18.24
N ALA A 294 -2.29 15.99 -19.54
CA ALA A 294 -3.41 15.59 -20.37
C ALA A 294 -4.02 14.23 -19.97
N TRP A 295 -3.20 13.27 -19.46
CA TRP A 295 -3.68 11.94 -19.09
C TRP A 295 -4.82 11.95 -18.07
N ASN A 296 -4.76 12.86 -17.09
CA ASN A 296 -5.70 12.92 -15.97
C ASN A 296 -6.87 13.90 -16.21
N ILE A 297 -6.97 14.55 -17.38
CA ILE A 297 -8.05 15.49 -17.66
C ILE A 297 -9.38 14.77 -17.74
N PHE A 298 -9.47 13.66 -18.47
CA PHE A 298 -10.71 12.94 -18.61
C PHE A 298 -10.80 11.80 -17.59
N PRO A 299 -11.85 11.76 -16.74
CA PRO A 299 -12.00 10.74 -15.73
C PRO A 299 -12.18 9.36 -16.38
N GLN A 300 -11.55 8.35 -15.78
CA GLN A 300 -11.61 6.97 -16.29
C GLN A 300 -12.97 6.29 -16.06
N GLU A 301 -13.67 6.69 -15.01
CA GLU A 301 -15.00 6.19 -14.63
C GLU A 301 -15.88 7.40 -14.26
N PRO A 302 -16.34 8.19 -15.27
CA PRO A 302 -17.04 9.46 -15.01
C PRO A 302 -18.40 9.25 -14.33
N PHE A 303 -19.01 8.07 -14.52
CA PHE A 303 -20.30 7.74 -13.94
C PHE A 303 -20.21 6.95 -12.63
N GLY A 304 -19.02 6.91 -12.02
CA GLY A 304 -18.74 6.32 -10.71
C GLY A 304 -18.22 4.90 -10.76
N SER A 305 -17.67 4.46 -9.63
CA SER A 305 -17.21 3.09 -9.41
C SER A 305 -17.95 2.48 -8.22
N ALA A 306 -18.30 1.19 -8.33
CA ALA A 306 -18.94 0.46 -7.25
C ALA A 306 -17.95 0.15 -6.12
N SER A 307 -18.42 0.12 -4.88
CA SER A 307 -17.67 -0.42 -3.75
C SER A 307 -17.76 -1.94 -3.61
N VAL A 308 -18.50 -2.60 -4.51
CA VAL A 308 -18.57 -4.06 -4.63
C VAL A 308 -17.49 -4.53 -5.62
N PRO A 309 -16.93 -5.75 -5.45
CA PRO A 309 -15.91 -6.28 -6.36
C PRO A 309 -16.39 -6.29 -7.82
N LYS A 310 -15.49 -5.96 -8.75
CA LYS A 310 -15.79 -5.85 -10.20
C LYS A 310 -16.37 -7.14 -10.78
N GLU A 311 -15.96 -8.29 -10.27
CA GLU A 311 -16.49 -9.60 -10.67
C GLU A 311 -18.02 -9.73 -10.54
N ARG A 312 -18.64 -8.87 -9.72
CA ARG A 312 -20.08 -8.88 -9.50
C ARG A 312 -20.89 -8.21 -10.61
N TYR A 313 -20.31 -7.26 -11.35
CA TYR A 313 -21.04 -6.45 -12.33
C TYR A 313 -20.35 -6.28 -13.68
N TYR A 314 -19.08 -6.66 -13.84
CA TYR A 314 -18.38 -6.59 -15.11
C TYR A 314 -18.68 -7.80 -15.99
N ASN A 315 -19.08 -7.54 -17.24
CA ASN A 315 -19.10 -8.52 -18.32
C ASN A 315 -17.80 -8.33 -19.12
N ASN A 316 -16.79 -9.10 -18.81
CA ASN A 316 -15.46 -8.95 -19.39
C ASN A 316 -15.15 -10.00 -20.47
N LYS A 317 -14.12 -9.70 -21.27
CA LYS A 317 -13.33 -10.64 -22.08
C LYS A 317 -11.89 -10.18 -21.93
N SER A 318 -11.14 -10.88 -21.10
CA SER A 318 -9.83 -10.43 -20.67
C SER A 318 -8.74 -11.41 -21.07
N VAL A 319 -7.56 -10.87 -21.39
CA VAL A 319 -6.30 -11.61 -21.57
C VAL A 319 -5.22 -10.91 -20.77
N SER A 320 -4.44 -11.65 -20.01
CA SER A 320 -3.30 -11.15 -19.26
C SER A 320 -2.14 -12.11 -19.40
N THR A 321 -0.98 -11.60 -19.79
CA THR A 321 0.25 -12.39 -19.94
C THR A 321 1.38 -11.68 -19.21
N SER A 322 2.20 -12.43 -18.48
CA SER A 322 3.36 -11.89 -17.79
C SER A 322 4.53 -12.87 -17.84
N VAL A 323 5.72 -12.36 -18.15
CA VAL A 323 6.99 -13.08 -18.12
C VAL A 323 7.94 -12.33 -17.21
N ASN A 324 8.47 -13.03 -16.22
CA ASN A 324 9.35 -12.47 -15.21
C ASN A 324 10.57 -13.37 -15.06
N SER A 325 11.76 -12.81 -15.21
CA SER A 325 13.02 -13.54 -15.15
C SER A 325 14.04 -12.77 -14.35
N LEU A 326 14.72 -13.43 -13.44
CA LEU A 326 15.83 -12.90 -12.68
C LEU A 326 17.04 -13.83 -12.85
N PHE A 327 18.20 -13.24 -13.10
CA PHE A 327 19.49 -13.91 -13.20
C PHE A 327 20.47 -13.28 -12.21
N LYS A 328 21.12 -14.09 -11.42
CA LYS A 328 22.24 -13.68 -10.59
C LYS A 328 23.50 -13.78 -11.43
N THR A 329 23.99 -12.65 -11.94
CA THR A 329 25.14 -12.57 -12.86
C THR A 329 26.48 -12.43 -12.13
N GLY A 330 26.46 -12.21 -10.81
CA GLY A 330 27.63 -12.13 -9.95
C GLY A 330 27.22 -12.35 -8.49
N GLU A 331 28.18 -12.32 -7.57
CA GLU A 331 27.92 -12.56 -6.15
C GLU A 331 26.85 -11.57 -5.58
N ASN A 332 26.96 -10.30 -5.95
CA ASN A 332 26.07 -9.24 -5.51
C ASN A 332 25.25 -8.63 -6.66
N THR A 333 25.34 -9.18 -7.87
CA THR A 333 24.74 -8.58 -9.07
C THR A 333 23.58 -9.45 -9.57
N THR A 334 22.45 -8.80 -9.80
CA THR A 334 21.25 -9.41 -10.41
C THR A 334 20.79 -8.62 -11.62
N LEU A 335 20.30 -9.34 -12.63
CA LEU A 335 19.60 -8.83 -13.79
C LEU A 335 18.16 -9.33 -13.72
N THR A 336 17.20 -8.42 -13.76
CA THR A 336 15.77 -8.75 -13.73
C THR A 336 15.07 -8.19 -14.96
N LEU A 337 14.35 -9.04 -15.68
CA LEU A 337 13.51 -8.67 -16.81
C LEU A 337 12.06 -9.04 -16.49
N ASN A 338 11.17 -8.07 -16.60
CA ASN A 338 9.73 -8.28 -16.41
C ASN A 338 8.97 -7.64 -17.57
N ALA A 339 8.10 -8.40 -18.19
CA ALA A 339 7.22 -7.94 -19.26
C ALA A 339 5.78 -8.38 -18.97
N ASP A 340 4.82 -7.51 -19.20
CA ASP A 340 3.41 -7.85 -19.11
C ASP A 340 2.60 -7.17 -20.21
N TYR A 341 1.55 -7.87 -20.64
CA TYR A 341 0.56 -7.38 -21.57
C TYR A 341 -0.83 -7.75 -21.06
N GLN A 342 -1.71 -6.79 -21.14
CA GLN A 342 -3.12 -6.96 -20.77
C GLN A 342 -4.04 -6.40 -21.85
N LYS A 343 -5.09 -7.11 -22.14
CA LYS A 343 -6.23 -6.63 -22.91
C LYS A 343 -7.49 -6.95 -22.16
N ASP A 344 -8.28 -5.92 -21.89
CA ASP A 344 -9.55 -6.03 -21.18
C ASP A 344 -10.66 -5.34 -21.96
N ARG A 345 -11.63 -6.12 -22.38
CA ARG A 345 -12.86 -5.61 -22.96
C ARG A 345 -13.98 -5.89 -21.99
N ASN A 346 -14.58 -4.85 -21.42
CA ASN A 346 -15.62 -5.02 -20.43
C ASN A 346 -16.82 -4.11 -20.69
N SER A 347 -17.97 -4.50 -20.16
CA SER A 347 -19.18 -3.70 -20.14
C SER A 347 -19.91 -3.85 -18.83
N TYR A 348 -20.60 -2.81 -18.43
CA TYR A 348 -21.51 -2.81 -17.29
C TYR A 348 -22.59 -1.75 -17.45
N TYR A 349 -23.71 -1.95 -16.77
CA TYR A 349 -24.77 -0.97 -16.65
C TYR A 349 -24.83 -0.42 -15.22
N ASN A 350 -24.92 0.90 -15.10
CA ASN A 350 -25.20 1.56 -13.84
C ASN A 350 -26.12 2.77 -14.03
N SER A 351 -26.81 3.18 -12.97
CA SER A 351 -27.45 4.50 -12.87
C SER A 351 -26.77 5.30 -11.77
N LYS A 352 -26.70 6.62 -11.96
CA LYS A 352 -26.14 7.60 -11.05
C LYS A 352 -27.17 8.68 -10.79
N PHE A 353 -27.69 8.73 -9.59
CA PHE A 353 -28.47 9.85 -9.10
C PHE A 353 -27.54 10.77 -8.30
N THR A 354 -27.53 12.05 -8.65
CA THR A 354 -26.74 13.06 -7.95
C THR A 354 -27.68 14.16 -7.44
N ALA A 355 -27.56 14.48 -6.15
CA ALA A 355 -28.15 15.66 -5.57
C ALA A 355 -27.05 16.66 -5.26
N TYR A 356 -26.92 17.68 -6.09
CA TYR A 356 -25.96 18.76 -5.96
C TYR A 356 -26.50 19.81 -5.01
N SER A 357 -25.82 20.07 -3.90
CA SER A 357 -26.23 21.15 -2.99
C SER A 357 -25.94 22.51 -3.61
N THR A 358 -26.94 23.40 -3.63
CA THR A 358 -26.79 24.80 -4.07
C THR A 358 -26.13 25.69 -3.03
N GLY A 359 -25.99 25.21 -1.78
CA GLY A 359 -25.46 25.98 -0.67
C GLY A 359 -26.53 26.70 0.17
N GLU A 360 -27.79 26.76 -0.29
CA GLU A 360 -28.91 27.39 0.39
C GLU A 360 -29.92 26.39 1.01
N GLY A 361 -29.54 25.08 1.00
CA GLY A 361 -30.40 24.00 1.50
C GLY A 361 -31.22 23.34 0.42
N GLU A 362 -31.16 23.86 -0.79
CA GLU A 362 -31.79 23.26 -1.98
C GLU A 362 -30.82 22.34 -2.73
N TYR A 363 -31.38 21.48 -3.58
CA TYR A 363 -30.61 20.55 -4.39
C TYR A 363 -31.04 20.59 -5.85
N VAL A 364 -30.07 20.66 -6.75
CA VAL A 364 -30.24 20.33 -8.15
C VAL A 364 -30.03 18.81 -8.31
N THR A 365 -31.02 18.12 -8.84
CA THR A 365 -30.96 16.66 -8.99
C THR A 365 -30.74 16.23 -10.43
N VAL A 366 -29.90 15.25 -10.63
CA VAL A 366 -29.58 14.70 -11.95
C VAL A 366 -29.61 13.18 -11.87
N ASP A 367 -30.34 12.55 -12.79
CA ASP A 367 -30.45 11.09 -12.90
C ASP A 367 -29.95 10.62 -14.28
N GLU A 368 -28.94 9.78 -14.28
CA GLU A 368 -28.24 9.31 -15.48
C GLU A 368 -28.11 7.78 -15.46
N GLY A 369 -28.77 7.10 -16.38
CA GLY A 369 -28.45 5.71 -16.68
C GLY A 369 -27.27 5.64 -17.64
N ASN A 370 -26.40 4.65 -17.51
CA ASN A 370 -25.22 4.50 -18.34
C ASN A 370 -24.95 3.03 -18.68
N ASN A 371 -24.84 2.74 -19.97
CA ASN A 371 -24.30 1.47 -20.46
C ASN A 371 -22.86 1.69 -20.91
N SER A 372 -21.91 1.28 -20.07
CA SER A 372 -20.50 1.48 -20.29
C SER A 372 -19.88 0.31 -21.04
N MET A 373 -19.06 0.61 -22.04
CA MET A 373 -18.19 -0.33 -22.74
C MET A 373 -16.76 0.21 -22.74
N THR A 374 -15.81 -0.58 -22.29
CA THR A 374 -14.39 -0.26 -22.29
C THR A 374 -13.61 -1.30 -23.08
N ASP A 375 -12.70 -0.85 -23.94
CA ASP A 375 -11.65 -1.65 -24.57
C ASP A 375 -10.31 -1.03 -24.18
N ALA A 376 -9.55 -1.72 -23.32
CA ALA A 376 -8.29 -1.24 -22.77
C ALA A 376 -7.18 -2.23 -23.06
N GLN A 377 -6.03 -1.71 -23.46
CA GLN A 377 -4.80 -2.47 -23.67
C GLN A 377 -3.66 -1.77 -22.93
N GLU A 378 -2.83 -2.54 -22.27
CA GLU A 378 -1.64 -2.04 -21.59
C GLU A 378 -0.48 -3.02 -21.78
N ALA A 379 0.70 -2.48 -22.10
CA ALA A 379 1.94 -3.22 -22.19
C ALA A 379 3.01 -2.53 -21.35
N ASN A 380 3.73 -3.29 -20.55
CA ASN A 380 4.82 -2.79 -19.71
C ASN A 380 6.06 -3.66 -19.90
N LEU A 381 7.23 -3.03 -19.87
CA LEU A 381 8.54 -3.66 -19.89
C LEU A 381 9.42 -3.01 -18.81
N TYR A 382 10.06 -3.83 -17.99
CA TYR A 382 10.98 -3.39 -16.95
C TYR A 382 12.28 -4.20 -17.04
N LEU A 383 13.38 -3.48 -17.11
CA LEU A 383 14.73 -4.03 -17.02
C LEU A 383 15.38 -3.42 -15.77
N ASN A 384 15.90 -4.26 -14.88
CA ASN A 384 16.57 -3.82 -13.67
C ASN A 384 17.88 -4.56 -13.50
N ILE A 385 18.97 -3.81 -13.36
CA ILE A 385 20.31 -4.31 -13.02
C ILE A 385 20.64 -3.78 -11.65
N GLU A 386 20.94 -4.64 -10.71
CA GLU A 386 21.25 -4.25 -9.32
C GLU A 386 22.55 -4.95 -8.86
N ASN A 387 23.52 -4.15 -8.43
CA ASN A 387 24.67 -4.60 -7.65
C ASN A 387 24.50 -4.16 -6.20
N ASN A 388 24.39 -5.09 -5.27
CA ASN A 388 24.13 -4.83 -3.86
C ASN A 388 25.27 -5.35 -2.98
N GLY A 389 26.43 -4.68 -3.06
CA GLY A 389 27.61 -4.95 -2.25
C GLY A 389 27.67 -4.15 -0.94
N GLU A 390 28.63 -4.49 -0.07
CA GLU A 390 28.82 -3.82 1.22
C GLU A 390 29.43 -2.42 1.11
N LYS A 391 30.25 -2.19 0.08
CA LYS A 391 30.94 -0.90 -0.16
C LYS A 391 30.34 -0.11 -1.32
N LEU A 392 29.70 -0.81 -2.25
CA LEU A 392 29.10 -0.24 -3.46
C LEU A 392 27.71 -0.84 -3.65
N TYR A 393 26.73 0.04 -3.77
CA TYR A 393 25.42 -0.27 -4.30
C TYR A 393 25.22 0.48 -5.61
N MET A 394 24.71 -0.18 -6.62
CA MET A 394 24.33 0.44 -7.89
C MET A 394 23.10 -0.27 -8.44
N ALA A 395 22.09 0.47 -8.79
CA ALA A 395 20.89 -0.05 -9.43
C ALA A 395 20.50 0.85 -10.60
N GLU A 396 20.22 0.22 -11.73
CA GLU A 396 19.71 0.83 -12.95
C GLU A 396 18.39 0.19 -13.31
N ARG A 397 17.35 0.99 -13.51
CA ARG A 397 16.04 0.52 -13.93
C ARG A 397 15.54 1.30 -15.13
N ILE A 398 15.24 0.59 -16.19
CA ILE A 398 14.56 1.10 -17.38
C ILE A 398 13.14 0.56 -17.37
N SER A 399 12.18 1.44 -17.62
CA SER A 399 10.77 1.07 -17.68
C SER A 399 10.11 1.69 -18.89
N MET A 400 9.31 0.91 -19.61
CA MET A 400 8.53 1.35 -20.76
C MET A 400 7.08 0.96 -20.56
N ARG A 401 6.16 1.83 -20.99
CA ARG A 401 4.71 1.61 -20.90
C ARG A 401 4.01 2.14 -22.14
N GLY A 402 3.03 1.37 -22.62
CA GLY A 402 2.06 1.82 -23.60
C GLY A 402 0.65 1.48 -23.13
N ARG A 403 -0.26 2.46 -23.18
CA ARG A 403 -1.67 2.30 -22.80
C ARG A 403 -2.57 2.81 -23.92
N PHE A 404 -3.55 2.00 -24.29
CA PHE A 404 -4.57 2.33 -25.30
C PHE A 404 -5.92 2.04 -24.70
N ARG A 405 -6.79 3.04 -24.67
CA ARG A 405 -8.12 2.90 -24.09
C ARG A 405 -9.15 3.57 -24.97
N ARG A 406 -10.28 2.88 -25.12
CA ARG A 406 -11.50 3.41 -25.70
C ARG A 406 -12.67 3.08 -24.78
N ASN A 407 -13.33 4.10 -24.30
CA ASN A 407 -14.56 4.00 -23.52
C ASN A 407 -15.72 4.50 -24.40
N ARG A 408 -16.87 3.86 -24.25
CA ARG A 408 -18.14 4.31 -24.82
C ARG A 408 -19.17 4.26 -23.71
N TYR A 409 -19.88 5.33 -23.54
CA TYR A 409 -20.95 5.50 -22.57
C TYR A 409 -22.23 5.85 -23.33
N ASP A 410 -23.16 4.90 -23.39
CA ASP A 410 -24.49 5.13 -23.94
C ASP A 410 -25.41 5.55 -22.80
N LEU A 411 -25.66 6.86 -22.70
CA LEU A 411 -26.41 7.44 -21.59
C LEU A 411 -27.90 7.28 -21.86
N SER A 412 -28.64 6.86 -20.84
CA SER A 412 -30.12 6.70 -20.92
C SER A 412 -30.79 7.75 -20.04
N GLY A 413 -31.75 8.45 -20.66
CA GLY A 413 -32.51 9.57 -20.11
C GLY A 413 -33.04 10.42 -21.27
N LYS A 414 -33.92 11.36 -20.98
CA LYS A 414 -34.48 12.18 -22.04
C LYS A 414 -33.45 13.10 -22.65
N GLY A 415 -33.09 12.88 -23.93
CA GLY A 415 -32.15 13.73 -24.66
C GLY A 415 -30.66 13.57 -24.25
N LEU A 416 -30.26 12.46 -23.61
CA LEU A 416 -28.88 12.25 -23.21
C LEU A 416 -28.02 11.65 -24.35
N PRO A 417 -26.75 12.05 -24.47
CA PRO A 417 -25.86 11.66 -25.58
C PRO A 417 -25.23 10.29 -25.43
N THR A 418 -24.68 9.79 -26.53
CA THR A 418 -23.59 8.81 -26.47
C THR A 418 -22.24 9.55 -26.33
N GLU A 419 -21.45 9.25 -25.32
CA GLU A 419 -20.10 9.78 -25.13
C GLU A 419 -19.04 8.71 -25.48
N VAL A 420 -18.07 9.08 -26.30
CA VAL A 420 -16.88 8.27 -26.61
C VAL A 420 -15.65 8.97 -26.11
N GLN A 421 -14.86 8.29 -25.32
CA GLN A 421 -13.54 8.72 -24.87
C GLN A 421 -12.48 7.81 -25.51
N LYS A 422 -11.39 8.39 -26.02
CA LYS A 422 -10.24 7.62 -26.51
C LYS A 422 -8.95 8.25 -26.00
N THR A 423 -8.06 7.40 -25.48
CA THR A 423 -6.79 7.84 -24.91
C THR A 423 -5.67 6.88 -25.33
N ASN A 424 -4.59 7.42 -25.85
CA ASN A 424 -3.31 6.72 -26.07
C ASN A 424 -2.23 7.41 -25.25
N ASP A 425 -1.45 6.62 -24.53
CA ASP A 425 -0.41 7.12 -23.63
C ASP A 425 0.85 6.25 -23.72
N PHE A 426 2.01 6.88 -23.75
CA PHE A 426 3.32 6.25 -23.83
C PHE A 426 4.25 6.85 -22.78
N GLY A 427 5.04 6.02 -22.16
CA GLY A 427 6.04 6.47 -21.19
C GLY A 427 7.30 5.63 -21.22
N ILE A 428 8.44 6.28 -21.08
CA ILE A 428 9.73 5.67 -20.83
C ILE A 428 10.37 6.36 -19.62
N SER A 429 10.96 5.59 -18.74
CA SER A 429 11.70 6.11 -17.59
C SER A 429 12.96 5.32 -17.36
N ASN A 430 14.00 6.05 -16.91
CA ASN A 430 15.26 5.51 -16.42
C ASN A 430 15.43 5.98 -14.98
N SER A 431 15.78 5.08 -14.07
CA SER A 431 16.09 5.39 -12.68
C SER A 431 17.38 4.71 -12.28
N MET A 432 18.41 5.50 -12.03
CA MET A 432 19.73 5.08 -11.58
C MET A 432 19.94 5.50 -10.13
N ASN A 433 20.44 4.58 -9.31
CA ASN A 433 20.79 4.82 -7.93
C ASN A 433 22.17 4.27 -7.63
N GLY A 434 23.05 5.08 -7.07
CA GLY A 434 24.39 4.67 -6.65
C GLY A 434 24.69 5.10 -5.22
N ILE A 435 25.40 4.24 -4.48
CA ILE A 435 25.87 4.53 -3.12
C ILE A 435 27.27 3.98 -3.00
N ILE A 436 28.20 4.84 -2.60
CA ILE A 436 29.58 4.49 -2.35
C ILE A 436 29.89 4.77 -0.88
N ARG A 437 30.43 3.79 -0.18
CA ARG A 437 30.88 3.92 1.19
C ARG A 437 32.40 3.73 1.29
N LYS A 438 33.06 4.73 1.83
CA LYS A 438 34.49 4.66 2.13
C LYS A 438 34.71 5.14 3.57
N ASN A 439 35.02 4.22 4.48
CA ASN A 439 35.13 4.48 5.92
C ASN A 439 33.87 5.17 6.47
N ASP A 440 34.02 6.36 7.06
CA ASP A 440 32.95 7.15 7.69
C ASP A 440 32.26 8.12 6.71
N ARG A 441 32.52 7.99 5.41
CA ARG A 441 31.91 8.82 4.37
C ARG A 441 31.00 7.99 3.50
N VAL A 442 29.81 8.50 3.29
CA VAL A 442 28.83 7.90 2.38
C VAL A 442 28.44 8.94 1.36
N TRP A 443 28.64 8.59 0.09
CA TRP A 443 28.15 9.36 -1.04
C TRP A 443 27.03 8.57 -1.73
N GLN A 444 25.90 9.25 -1.91
CA GLN A 444 24.75 8.69 -2.61
C GLN A 444 24.42 9.60 -3.79
N PHE A 445 24.06 9.03 -4.89
CA PHE A 445 23.51 9.74 -6.03
C PHE A 445 22.32 8.99 -6.62
N SER A 446 21.37 9.70 -7.16
CA SER A 446 20.27 9.15 -7.94
C SER A 446 19.94 10.06 -9.11
N SER A 447 19.57 9.45 -10.22
CA SER A 447 19.12 10.08 -11.45
C SER A 447 17.83 9.42 -11.88
N ASP A 448 16.75 10.18 -11.93
CA ASP A 448 15.45 9.74 -12.42
C ASP A 448 15.08 10.60 -13.64
N ILE A 449 15.03 10.00 -14.81
CA ILE A 449 14.68 10.66 -16.08
C ILE A 449 13.45 9.96 -16.63
N SER A 450 12.44 10.73 -17.02
CA SER A 450 11.26 10.17 -17.67
C SER A 450 10.73 11.06 -18.77
N PHE A 451 10.17 10.41 -19.78
CA PHE A 451 9.44 11.03 -20.87
C PHE A 451 8.06 10.37 -20.93
N ALA A 452 7.03 11.19 -20.99
CA ALA A 452 5.66 10.74 -21.19
C ALA A 452 5.00 11.56 -22.30
N ASN A 453 4.17 10.91 -23.08
CA ASN A 453 3.44 11.54 -24.18
C ASN A 453 2.04 10.94 -24.28
N THR A 454 1.03 11.83 -24.28
CA THR A 454 -0.37 11.49 -24.55
C THR A 454 -0.78 12.14 -25.86
N PRO A 455 -0.45 11.53 -27.02
CA PRO A 455 -0.64 12.13 -28.33
C PRO A 455 -2.11 12.08 -28.80
N LEU A 456 -2.95 11.34 -28.10
CA LEU A 456 -4.37 11.22 -28.41
C LEU A 456 -5.14 11.07 -27.11
N ASN A 457 -5.96 12.06 -26.79
CA ASN A 457 -6.86 12.02 -25.65
C ASN A 457 -8.06 12.93 -25.96
N PHE A 458 -9.26 12.36 -26.11
CA PHE A 458 -10.45 13.14 -26.43
C PHE A 458 -11.71 12.54 -25.86
N ILE A 459 -12.72 13.37 -25.66
CA ILE A 459 -14.13 13.00 -25.54
C ILE A 459 -14.93 13.55 -26.73
N ARG A 460 -15.93 12.78 -27.14
CA ARG A 460 -16.91 13.16 -28.13
C ARG A 460 -18.28 12.74 -27.64
N ALA A 461 -19.17 13.71 -27.42
CA ALA A 461 -20.56 13.47 -27.10
C ALA A 461 -21.46 13.78 -28.32
N THR A 462 -22.39 12.87 -28.62
CA THR A 462 -23.30 13.00 -29.78
C THR A 462 -24.70 12.75 -29.30
N MET A 463 -25.60 13.71 -29.51
CA MET A 463 -27.03 13.58 -29.19
C MET A 463 -27.73 12.55 -30.05
N PRO A 464 -28.78 11.89 -29.54
CA PRO A 464 -29.57 10.95 -30.32
C PRO A 464 -30.10 11.57 -31.62
N GLY A 465 -29.94 10.84 -32.74
CA GLY A 465 -30.38 11.29 -34.08
C GLY A 465 -29.46 12.29 -34.77
N GLN A 466 -28.37 12.77 -34.11
CA GLN A 466 -27.37 13.66 -34.73
C GLN A 466 -26.14 12.86 -35.21
N GLN A 467 -25.56 13.24 -36.33
CA GLN A 467 -24.32 12.67 -36.85
C GLN A 467 -23.11 13.44 -36.41
N THR A 468 -23.28 14.73 -36.12
CA THR A 468 -22.19 15.62 -35.62
C THR A 468 -22.11 15.60 -34.11
N ALA A 469 -20.90 15.73 -33.56
CA ALA A 469 -20.70 15.85 -32.11
C ALA A 469 -21.30 17.17 -31.61
N THR A 470 -22.04 17.12 -30.50
CA THR A 470 -22.51 18.30 -29.77
C THR A 470 -21.37 18.88 -28.93
N VAL A 471 -20.55 18.00 -28.35
CA VAL A 471 -19.32 18.35 -27.62
C VAL A 471 -18.18 17.51 -28.16
N TYR A 472 -17.11 18.17 -28.62
CA TYR A 472 -15.84 17.54 -28.90
C TYR A 472 -14.75 18.27 -28.11
N GLN A 473 -14.01 17.55 -27.31
CA GLN A 473 -12.88 18.10 -26.54
C GLN A 473 -11.69 17.17 -26.68
N ASN A 474 -10.55 17.69 -27.13
CA ASN A 474 -9.28 16.98 -27.04
C ASN A 474 -8.41 17.57 -25.92
N ALA A 475 -7.40 16.82 -25.51
CA ALA A 475 -6.34 17.28 -24.63
C ALA A 475 -5.11 16.40 -24.86
N GLU A 476 -4.08 16.97 -25.47
CA GLU A 476 -2.81 16.29 -25.78
C GLU A 476 -1.73 16.83 -24.86
N GLY A 477 -0.78 15.99 -24.49
CA GLY A 477 0.25 16.43 -23.55
C GLY A 477 1.56 15.68 -23.69
N LEU A 478 2.62 16.40 -23.34
CA LEU A 478 3.98 15.89 -23.25
C LEU A 478 4.58 16.32 -21.93
N ASN A 479 5.30 15.43 -21.27
CA ASN A 479 6.09 15.72 -20.08
C ASN A 479 7.49 15.12 -20.24
N PHE A 480 8.52 15.93 -19.96
CA PHE A 480 9.88 15.49 -19.75
C PHE A 480 10.30 15.86 -18.34
N HIS A 481 10.64 14.84 -17.55
CA HIS A 481 11.01 14.99 -16.17
C HIS A 481 12.43 14.52 -15.92
N THR A 482 13.19 15.26 -15.11
CA THR A 482 14.46 14.80 -14.54
C THR A 482 14.56 15.18 -13.07
N HIS A 483 15.09 14.27 -12.26
CA HIS A 483 15.37 14.50 -10.86
C HIS A 483 16.72 13.91 -10.49
N GLU A 484 17.72 14.78 -10.42
CA GLU A 484 19.07 14.44 -10.04
C GLU A 484 19.27 14.75 -8.57
N LYS A 485 19.79 13.81 -7.81
CA LYS A 485 20.04 13.99 -6.38
C LYS A 485 21.40 13.43 -5.99
N THR A 486 22.12 14.19 -5.19
CA THR A 486 23.33 13.72 -4.52
C THR A 486 23.26 14.00 -3.03
N SER A 487 23.84 13.12 -2.24
CA SER A 487 23.88 13.22 -0.79
C SER A 487 25.26 12.83 -0.27
N PHE A 488 25.84 13.70 0.49
CA PHE A 488 27.10 13.46 1.21
C PHE A 488 26.79 13.34 2.69
N SER A 489 27.25 12.25 3.31
CA SER A 489 27.10 12.03 4.75
C SER A 489 28.47 11.84 5.41
N TRP A 490 28.64 12.50 6.54
CA TRP A 490 29.83 12.42 7.40
C TRP A 490 29.41 11.86 8.74
N ILE A 491 29.97 10.73 9.12
CA ILE A 491 29.81 10.15 10.44
C ILE A 491 30.71 10.94 11.40
N VAL A 492 30.08 11.77 12.23
CA VAL A 492 30.82 12.65 13.19
C VAL A 492 31.21 11.88 14.44
N SER A 493 30.35 10.95 14.84
CA SER A 493 30.61 10.06 15.99
C SER A 493 29.87 8.73 15.79
N SER A 494 30.08 7.76 16.66
CA SER A 494 29.34 6.48 16.64
C SER A 494 27.83 6.63 16.75
N ARG A 495 27.33 7.84 17.07
CA ARG A 495 25.89 8.12 17.25
C ARG A 495 25.38 9.32 16.45
N SER A 496 26.23 10.02 15.73
CA SER A 496 25.83 11.27 15.05
C SER A 496 26.42 11.34 13.66
N ASP A 497 25.59 11.70 12.71
CA ASP A 497 25.97 12.00 11.34
C ASP A 497 25.39 13.33 10.88
N LEU A 498 26.15 14.00 10.03
CA LEU A 498 25.74 15.17 9.28
C LEU A 498 25.61 14.78 7.81
N SER A 499 24.61 15.28 7.14
CA SER A 499 24.47 15.09 5.71
C SER A 499 24.05 16.38 5.01
N LEU A 500 24.47 16.51 3.76
CA LEU A 500 24.00 17.53 2.83
C LEU A 500 23.40 16.83 1.63
N ASN A 501 22.11 17.02 1.45
CA ASN A 501 21.38 16.55 0.27
C ASN A 501 21.23 17.72 -0.69
N VAL A 502 21.64 17.52 -1.93
CA VAL A 502 21.43 18.49 -3.02
C VAL A 502 20.63 17.81 -4.10
N SER A 503 19.58 18.45 -4.57
CA SER A 503 18.80 17.92 -5.69
C SER A 503 18.42 19.00 -6.69
N PHE A 504 18.28 18.55 -7.93
CA PHE A 504 17.85 19.30 -9.08
C PHE A 504 16.70 18.54 -9.71
N LYS A 505 15.51 19.15 -9.69
CA LYS A 505 14.30 18.59 -10.26
C LYS A 505 13.80 19.53 -11.35
N SER A 506 13.60 19.00 -12.55
CA SER A 506 13.04 19.76 -13.68
C SER A 506 11.86 19.01 -14.29
N ASP A 507 10.78 19.70 -14.49
CA ASP A 507 9.60 19.27 -15.26
C ASP A 507 9.45 20.22 -16.44
N TYR A 508 9.51 19.71 -17.68
CA TYR A 508 9.07 20.41 -18.87
C TYR A 508 7.74 19.82 -19.31
N ASP A 509 6.73 20.68 -19.40
CA ASP A 509 5.37 20.28 -19.75
C ASP A 509 4.91 21.03 -21.01
N ARG A 510 4.15 20.32 -21.85
CA ARG A 510 3.30 20.92 -22.87
C ARG A 510 1.91 20.32 -22.75
N LEU A 511 0.90 21.17 -22.84
CA LEU A 511 -0.49 20.76 -22.92
C LEU A 511 -1.22 21.59 -23.96
N ASN A 512 -1.80 20.91 -24.94
CA ASN A 512 -2.69 21.46 -25.94
C ASN A 512 -4.09 20.90 -25.74
N SER A 513 -5.10 21.76 -25.70
CA SER A 513 -6.49 21.33 -25.66
C SER A 513 -7.34 22.21 -26.58
N MET A 514 -8.28 21.59 -27.28
CA MET A 514 -9.21 22.29 -28.15
C MET A 514 -10.62 21.74 -27.90
N GLN A 515 -11.53 22.64 -27.73
CA GLN A 515 -12.95 22.42 -27.65
C GLN A 515 -13.61 22.90 -28.93
N THR A 516 -14.46 22.07 -29.51
CA THR A 516 -15.35 22.44 -30.60
C THR A 516 -16.79 22.19 -30.15
N MET A 517 -17.52 23.29 -30.02
CA MET A 517 -18.98 23.25 -29.80
C MET A 517 -19.64 24.05 -30.91
N THR A 518 -20.92 23.76 -31.17
CA THR A 518 -21.74 24.53 -32.17
C THR A 518 -21.70 26.02 -31.83
N GLY A 519 -20.75 26.75 -32.43
CA GLY A 519 -20.66 28.21 -32.35
C GLY A 519 -19.54 28.82 -31.51
N ASN A 520 -18.78 28.04 -30.73
CA ASN A 520 -17.65 28.55 -29.90
C ASN A 520 -16.52 27.55 -29.86
N ASP A 521 -15.41 27.88 -30.54
CA ASP A 521 -14.15 27.14 -30.40
C ASP A 521 -13.29 27.82 -29.33
N ALA A 522 -12.89 27.06 -28.30
CA ALA A 522 -11.97 27.51 -27.24
C ALA A 522 -10.83 26.52 -27.09
N GLY A 523 -9.63 27.03 -26.85
CA GLY A 523 -8.43 26.18 -26.74
C GLY A 523 -7.46 26.70 -25.71
N ASN A 524 -6.55 25.83 -25.29
CA ASN A 524 -5.38 26.14 -24.50
C ASN A 524 -4.16 25.53 -25.18
N ASP A 525 -3.07 26.27 -25.34
CA ASP A 525 -1.79 25.73 -25.79
C ASP A 525 -0.68 26.28 -24.88
N ASN A 526 -0.36 25.54 -23.86
CA ASN A 526 0.57 25.96 -22.84
C ASN A 526 1.82 25.10 -22.86
N CYS A 527 2.97 25.70 -22.67
CA CYS A 527 4.23 25.00 -22.47
C CYS A 527 5.11 25.73 -21.46
N GLY A 528 6.02 25.01 -20.84
CA GLY A 528 6.97 25.62 -19.94
C GLY A 528 7.70 24.62 -19.05
N TYR A 529 8.45 25.16 -18.10
CA TYR A 529 9.25 24.36 -17.20
C TYR A 529 9.10 24.83 -15.75
N LYS A 530 9.27 23.87 -14.86
CA LYS A 530 9.42 24.09 -13.43
C LYS A 530 10.71 23.43 -12.96
N LEU A 531 11.66 24.26 -12.55
CA LEU A 531 12.94 23.83 -12.02
C LEU A 531 12.96 24.09 -10.52
N VAL A 532 13.29 23.07 -9.74
CA VAL A 532 13.45 23.16 -8.28
C VAL A 532 14.84 22.67 -7.91
N THR A 533 15.67 23.58 -7.41
CA THR A 533 16.96 23.24 -6.83
C THR A 533 16.84 23.22 -5.32
N THR A 534 17.23 22.13 -4.70
CA THR A 534 17.12 21.95 -3.24
C THR A 534 18.49 21.75 -2.63
N ALA A 535 18.77 22.45 -1.53
CA ALA A 535 19.86 22.16 -0.61
C ALA A 535 19.25 21.82 0.76
N GLU A 536 19.50 20.61 1.26
CA GLU A 536 18.91 20.12 2.51
C GLU A 536 20.03 19.61 3.45
N PRO A 537 20.58 20.50 4.31
CA PRO A 537 21.40 20.03 5.42
C PRO A 537 20.54 19.23 6.41
N ALA A 538 21.10 18.12 6.90
CA ALA A 538 20.42 17.29 7.88
C ALA A 538 21.41 16.79 8.95
N TYR A 539 20.90 16.68 10.17
CA TYR A 539 21.58 16.10 11.31
C TYR A 539 20.80 14.88 11.79
N GLN A 540 21.48 13.79 12.03
CA GLN A 540 20.91 12.57 12.59
C GLN A 540 21.68 12.16 13.84
N TYR A 541 20.92 11.90 14.91
CA TYR A 541 21.41 11.25 16.13
C TYR A 541 20.84 9.85 16.22
N ASN A 542 21.65 8.84 16.47
CA ASN A 542 21.27 7.44 16.48
C ASN A 542 21.87 6.72 17.68
N SER A 543 21.02 6.24 18.58
CA SER A 543 21.40 5.36 19.67
C SER A 543 20.56 4.08 19.62
N SER A 544 20.85 3.11 20.48
CA SER A 544 20.09 1.84 20.55
C SER A 544 18.59 2.04 20.80
N ARG A 545 18.20 3.12 21.48
CA ARG A 545 16.81 3.39 21.87
C ARG A 545 16.20 4.62 21.21
N LEU A 546 17.01 5.62 20.85
CA LEU A 546 16.53 6.91 20.36
C LEU A 546 17.21 7.25 19.04
N ARG A 547 16.39 7.60 18.04
CA ARG A 547 16.83 8.22 16.81
C ARG A 547 16.14 9.55 16.64
N LEU A 548 16.90 10.57 16.32
CA LEU A 548 16.43 11.90 15.97
C LEU A 548 16.97 12.25 14.59
N THR A 549 16.13 12.80 13.73
CA THR A 549 16.57 13.38 12.47
C THR A 549 15.96 14.78 12.35
N PHE A 550 16.80 15.73 12.01
CA PHE A 550 16.42 17.11 11.76
C PHE A 550 16.95 17.53 10.40
N SER A 551 16.11 18.13 9.55
CA SER A 551 16.54 18.66 8.26
C SER A 551 15.86 19.97 7.91
N LEU A 552 16.59 20.80 7.14
CA LEU A 552 16.18 22.13 6.72
C LEU A 552 16.28 22.25 5.19
N PRO A 553 15.28 21.75 4.44
CA PRO A 553 15.28 21.92 2.98
C PRO A 553 15.10 23.39 2.60
N VAL A 554 16.03 23.92 1.81
CA VAL A 554 15.95 25.21 1.13
C VAL A 554 15.76 24.93 -0.34
N GLU A 555 14.61 25.34 -0.89
CA GLU A 555 14.17 25.02 -2.24
C GLU A 555 14.09 26.32 -3.04
N MET A 556 14.83 26.42 -4.14
CA MET A 556 14.74 27.52 -5.11
C MET A 556 13.89 27.09 -6.30
N TYR A 557 12.76 27.72 -6.45
CA TYR A 557 11.84 27.50 -7.57
C TYR A 557 12.12 28.50 -8.68
N ASN A 558 12.37 27.97 -9.88
CA ASN A 558 12.44 28.74 -11.14
C ASN A 558 11.37 28.16 -12.06
N VAL A 559 10.30 28.90 -12.27
CA VAL A 559 9.12 28.46 -13.03
C VAL A 559 8.89 29.44 -14.19
N SER A 560 8.69 28.91 -15.37
CA SER A 560 8.31 29.68 -16.54
C SER A 560 7.32 28.89 -17.38
N TYR A 561 6.08 29.36 -17.46
CA TYR A 561 5.04 28.85 -18.35
C TYR A 561 4.62 29.94 -19.35
N LYS A 562 4.30 29.53 -20.56
CA LYS A 562 3.84 30.37 -21.63
C LYS A 562 2.56 29.81 -22.22
N ASP A 563 1.55 30.67 -22.39
CA ASP A 563 0.38 30.38 -23.21
C ASP A 563 0.68 30.83 -24.64
N LEU A 564 0.67 29.89 -25.59
CA LEU A 564 1.01 30.14 -26.99
C LEU A 564 -0.13 30.80 -27.75
N ILE A 565 -1.37 30.77 -27.25
CA ILE A 565 -2.52 31.44 -27.85
C ILE A 565 -2.51 32.90 -27.46
N SER A 566 -2.53 33.22 -26.18
CA SER A 566 -2.55 34.62 -25.69
C SER A 566 -1.18 35.27 -25.67
N GLN A 567 -0.08 34.52 -25.92
CA GLN A 567 1.32 34.95 -25.81
C GLN A 567 1.69 35.45 -24.40
N SER A 568 0.85 35.18 -23.42
CA SER A 568 1.12 35.55 -22.03
C SER A 568 2.19 34.62 -21.43
N ARG A 569 2.98 35.15 -20.49
CA ARG A 569 4.05 34.41 -19.83
C ARG A 569 4.02 34.65 -18.33
N PHE A 570 4.13 33.59 -17.59
CA PHE A 570 4.31 33.61 -16.16
C PHE A 570 5.74 33.22 -15.79
N ILE A 571 6.37 33.97 -14.88
CA ILE A 571 7.71 33.69 -14.36
C ILE A 571 7.66 33.83 -12.85
N LEU A 572 8.22 32.83 -12.14
CA LEU A 572 8.42 32.85 -10.70
C LEU A 572 9.85 32.42 -10.39
N ASN A 573 10.58 33.26 -9.63
CA ASN A 573 11.87 32.93 -9.06
C ASN A 573 11.80 33.19 -7.55
N LYS A 574 11.66 32.15 -6.75
CA LYS A 574 11.40 32.30 -5.30
C LYS A 574 11.99 31.16 -4.47
N PRO A 575 12.71 31.47 -3.37
CA PRO A 575 13.10 30.47 -2.40
C PRO A 575 11.94 30.14 -1.45
N PHE A 576 11.89 28.85 -1.04
CA PHE A 576 11.04 28.36 0.04
C PHE A 576 11.88 27.58 1.02
N VAL A 577 11.58 27.77 2.32
CA VAL A 577 12.30 27.07 3.40
C VAL A 577 11.32 26.12 4.08
N GLY A 578 11.69 24.87 4.09
CA GLY A 578 11.00 23.80 4.79
C GLY A 578 11.63 23.51 6.15
N LEU A 579 11.00 22.63 6.90
CA LEU A 579 11.49 22.09 8.16
C LEU A 579 10.99 20.66 8.27
N ARG A 580 11.85 19.73 8.67
CA ARG A 580 11.45 18.36 8.99
C ARG A 580 12.20 17.89 10.24
N ALA A 581 11.45 17.38 11.21
CA ALA A 581 12.01 16.73 12.37
C ALA A 581 11.29 15.40 12.60
N THR A 582 12.07 14.35 12.86
CA THR A 582 11.54 13.03 13.21
C THR A 582 12.23 12.51 14.44
N ALA A 583 11.48 11.83 15.29
CA ALA A 583 11.98 11.14 16.47
C ALA A 583 11.42 9.72 16.49
N ARG A 584 12.26 8.76 16.75
CA ARG A 584 11.89 7.39 17.01
C ARG A 584 12.48 6.93 18.33
N TYR A 585 11.62 6.42 19.19
CA TYR A 585 12.01 5.96 20.52
C TYR A 585 11.54 4.52 20.76
N ARG A 586 12.47 3.65 21.15
CA ARG A 586 12.24 2.25 21.51
C ARG A 586 12.53 2.05 22.99
N PRO A 587 11.55 2.24 23.88
CA PRO A 587 11.75 2.02 25.32
C PRO A 587 12.14 0.57 25.63
N HIS A 588 11.51 -0.38 24.92
CA HIS A 588 11.71 -1.83 25.03
C HIS A 588 11.71 -2.48 23.63
N GLY A 589 12.13 -3.74 23.53
CA GLY A 589 12.13 -4.51 22.28
C GLY A 589 10.73 -4.71 21.65
N HIS A 590 9.68 -4.48 22.41
CA HIS A 590 8.29 -4.67 22.00
C HIS A 590 7.57 -3.39 21.58
N THR A 591 8.11 -2.22 21.89
CA THR A 591 7.43 -0.94 21.69
C THR A 591 8.25 -0.01 20.82
N ASP A 592 7.60 0.59 19.81
CA ASP A 592 8.18 1.57 18.90
C ASP A 592 7.29 2.83 18.87
N ILE A 593 7.87 3.99 19.14
CA ILE A 593 7.19 5.27 19.16
C ILE A 593 7.84 6.17 18.10
N ASN A 594 7.05 6.65 17.16
CA ASN A 594 7.47 7.53 16.08
C ASN A 594 6.74 8.86 16.17
N ILE A 595 7.48 9.97 16.03
CA ILE A 595 6.92 11.32 15.96
C ILE A 595 7.57 12.01 14.76
N SER A 596 6.77 12.70 13.94
CA SER A 596 7.27 13.53 12.87
C SER A 596 6.51 14.85 12.81
N VAL A 597 7.23 15.94 12.60
CA VAL A 597 6.66 17.27 12.38
C VAL A 597 7.41 17.94 11.24
N GLY A 598 6.71 18.77 10.48
CA GLY A 598 7.38 19.49 9.43
C GLY A 598 6.51 20.54 8.75
N LYS A 599 7.20 21.39 7.98
CA LYS A 599 6.63 22.39 7.10
C LYS A 599 7.19 22.15 5.70
N SER A 600 6.34 22.10 4.70
CA SER A 600 6.72 21.98 3.30
C SER A 600 5.91 22.93 2.44
N THR A 601 6.47 23.34 1.31
CA THR A 601 5.77 24.07 0.27
C THR A 601 5.72 23.20 -0.98
N SER A 602 4.59 23.21 -1.66
CA SER A 602 4.44 22.61 -2.98
C SER A 602 3.75 23.60 -3.91
N THR A 603 4.08 23.52 -5.18
CA THR A 603 3.47 24.38 -6.21
C THR A 603 2.74 23.53 -7.22
N GLY A 604 1.76 24.10 -7.88
CA GLY A 604 1.15 23.51 -9.06
C GLY A 604 2.10 23.38 -10.23
N GLY A 605 1.56 23.23 -11.41
CA GLY A 605 2.29 23.07 -12.66
C GLY A 605 1.49 23.64 -13.82
N ILE A 606 1.64 23.06 -15.01
CA ILE A 606 1.01 23.54 -16.24
C ILE A 606 -0.52 23.68 -16.16
N ASN A 607 -1.18 22.85 -15.36
CA ASN A 607 -2.64 22.89 -15.18
C ASN A 607 -3.12 24.26 -14.63
N ASP A 608 -2.30 24.96 -13.84
CA ASP A 608 -2.64 26.27 -13.29
C ASP A 608 -2.81 27.34 -14.37
N PHE A 609 -2.35 27.07 -15.58
CA PHE A 609 -2.37 27.98 -16.75
C PHE A 609 -3.43 27.59 -17.78
N ILE A 610 -4.25 26.59 -17.48
CA ILE A 610 -5.41 26.18 -18.29
C ILE A 610 -6.60 27.05 -17.86
N ILE A 611 -6.75 28.20 -18.48
CA ILE A 611 -7.74 29.22 -18.13
C ILE A 611 -9.05 29.08 -18.90
N ASN A 612 -9.02 28.49 -20.10
CA ASN A 612 -10.23 28.14 -20.83
C ASN A 612 -10.79 26.81 -20.32
N PRO A 613 -12.11 26.70 -20.10
CA PRO A 613 -12.73 25.50 -19.58
C PRO A 613 -12.51 24.32 -20.52
N ILE A 614 -12.35 23.12 -19.93
CA ILE A 614 -12.23 21.84 -20.65
C ILE A 614 -13.42 20.99 -20.23
N TYR A 615 -14.19 20.49 -21.20
CA TYR A 615 -15.23 19.52 -20.94
C TYR A 615 -14.63 18.16 -20.56
N THR A 616 -14.88 17.74 -19.34
CA THR A 616 -14.40 16.45 -18.81
C THR A 616 -15.43 15.33 -18.98
N THR A 617 -16.69 15.69 -19.20
CA THR A 617 -17.81 14.85 -19.63
C THR A 617 -18.73 15.71 -20.51
N TYR A 618 -19.76 15.11 -21.07
CA TYR A 618 -20.76 15.82 -21.90
C TYR A 618 -21.40 17.03 -21.21
N ARG A 619 -21.45 17.08 -19.87
CA ARG A 619 -22.08 18.14 -19.07
C ARG A 619 -21.17 18.80 -18.04
N THR A 620 -19.92 18.37 -17.89
CA THR A 620 -19.01 18.93 -16.88
C THR A 620 -17.88 19.67 -17.55
N ALA A 621 -17.88 20.98 -17.42
CA ALA A 621 -16.77 21.84 -17.84
C ALA A 621 -15.91 22.21 -16.62
N THR A 622 -14.60 22.20 -16.75
CA THR A 622 -13.64 22.48 -15.68
C THR A 622 -12.56 23.42 -16.13
N THR A 623 -12.43 24.55 -15.48
CA THR A 623 -11.25 25.42 -15.57
C THR A 623 -10.22 24.91 -14.57
N LEU A 624 -9.03 24.53 -15.03
CA LEU A 624 -8.02 23.88 -14.21
C LEU A 624 -7.11 24.89 -13.49
N GLY A 625 -7.03 26.14 -13.95
CA GLY A 625 -6.13 27.15 -13.42
C GLY A 625 -6.68 28.56 -13.50
N THR A 626 -5.95 29.50 -12.92
CA THR A 626 -6.27 30.95 -12.89
C THR A 626 -5.26 31.79 -13.67
N GLY A 627 -4.29 31.13 -14.37
CA GLY A 627 -3.14 31.81 -14.95
C GLY A 627 -2.06 32.19 -13.93
N VAL A 628 -2.26 31.85 -12.64
CA VAL A 628 -1.31 32.09 -11.56
C VAL A 628 -0.95 30.77 -10.88
N LEU A 629 0.35 30.58 -10.63
CA LEU A 629 0.85 29.35 -10.01
C LEU A 629 0.21 29.14 -8.62
N SER A 630 -0.40 27.99 -8.42
CA SER A 630 -0.90 27.59 -7.10
C SER A 630 0.26 27.26 -6.16
N VAL A 631 0.18 27.75 -4.92
CA VAL A 631 1.18 27.56 -3.86
C VAL A 631 0.48 27.00 -2.63
N HIS A 632 0.95 25.84 -2.16
CA HIS A 632 0.39 25.16 -1.00
C HIS A 632 1.44 25.06 0.10
N ASN A 633 1.24 25.77 1.18
CA ASN A 633 2.06 25.69 2.38
C ASN A 633 1.42 24.73 3.36
N THR A 634 2.11 23.65 3.66
CA THR A 634 1.61 22.57 4.50
C THR A 634 2.42 22.44 5.77
N LEU A 635 1.75 22.52 6.92
CA LEU A 635 2.24 22.10 8.23
C LEU A 635 1.68 20.70 8.52
N TYR A 636 2.54 19.78 8.90
CA TYR A 636 2.11 18.44 9.26
C TYR A 636 2.73 17.97 10.57
N ALA A 637 2.00 17.14 11.29
CA ALA A 637 2.44 16.43 12.47
C ALA A 637 1.88 15.01 12.43
N ALA A 638 2.69 14.04 12.77
CA ALA A 638 2.28 12.65 12.92
C ALA A 638 2.91 12.05 14.16
N ALA A 639 2.16 11.19 14.85
CA ALA A 639 2.64 10.41 15.99
C ALA A 639 2.09 8.99 15.88
N GLY A 640 2.90 8.01 16.25
CA GLY A 640 2.52 6.62 16.23
C GLY A 640 3.18 5.84 17.35
N ILE A 641 2.45 4.87 17.87
CA ILE A 641 2.95 3.86 18.80
C ILE A 641 2.58 2.49 18.26
N SER A 642 3.54 1.60 18.21
CA SER A 642 3.36 0.19 17.84
C SER A 642 3.88 -0.69 18.95
N TYR A 643 3.08 -1.69 19.33
CA TYR A 643 3.41 -2.72 20.30
C TYR A 643 3.40 -4.08 19.63
N ARG A 644 4.39 -4.90 19.94
CA ARG A 644 4.55 -6.23 19.37
C ARG A 644 5.03 -7.20 20.44
N ASN A 645 4.27 -8.25 20.66
CA ASN A 645 4.70 -9.42 21.40
C ASN A 645 4.45 -10.67 20.54
N SER A 646 5.48 -11.13 19.84
CA SER A 646 5.39 -12.27 18.93
C SER A 646 5.18 -13.59 19.66
N LEU A 647 5.64 -13.73 20.91
CA LEU A 647 5.46 -14.94 21.71
C LEU A 647 3.99 -15.14 22.10
N ASP A 648 3.34 -14.06 22.51
CA ASP A 648 1.92 -14.08 22.86
C ASP A 648 1.00 -13.82 21.65
N GLY A 649 1.59 -13.58 20.46
CA GLY A 649 0.85 -13.28 19.22
C GLY A 649 0.04 -11.99 19.29
N ILE A 650 0.50 -10.96 20.03
CA ILE A 650 -0.19 -9.69 20.22
C ILE A 650 0.50 -8.60 19.39
N PHE A 651 -0.29 -7.91 18.58
CA PHE A 651 0.14 -6.77 17.77
C PHE A 651 -0.85 -5.62 17.95
N ALA A 652 -0.35 -4.42 18.20
CA ALA A 652 -1.18 -3.23 18.30
C ALA A 652 -0.46 -2.02 17.70
N THR A 653 -1.21 -1.15 17.03
CA THR A 653 -0.68 0.09 16.46
C THR A 653 -1.73 1.19 16.60
N LEU A 654 -1.29 2.36 17.05
CA LEU A 654 -2.09 3.58 17.04
C LEU A 654 -1.28 4.66 16.35
N ARG A 655 -1.87 5.34 15.36
CA ARG A 655 -1.24 6.44 14.61
C ARG A 655 -2.20 7.60 14.46
N GLY A 656 -1.68 8.80 14.62
CA GLY A 656 -2.41 10.05 14.38
C GLY A 656 -1.62 10.91 13.40
N ASN A 657 -2.32 11.50 12.42
CA ASN A 657 -1.77 12.44 11.46
C ASN A 657 -2.60 13.73 11.46
N TYR A 658 -1.95 14.85 11.50
CA TYR A 658 -2.55 16.16 11.30
C TYR A 658 -1.88 16.88 10.15
N ARG A 659 -2.68 17.50 9.27
CA ARG A 659 -2.19 18.33 8.18
C ARG A 659 -3.01 19.62 8.12
N HIS A 660 -2.32 20.75 8.06
CA HIS A 660 -2.89 22.07 7.81
C HIS A 660 -2.25 22.64 6.56
N THR A 661 -3.05 22.85 5.52
CA THR A 661 -2.60 23.39 4.25
C THR A 661 -3.25 24.75 4.00
N ARG A 662 -2.43 25.75 3.70
CA ARG A 662 -2.87 27.06 3.20
C ARG A 662 -2.51 27.16 1.72
N SER A 663 -3.51 27.44 0.90
CA SER A 663 -3.38 27.59 -0.57
C SER A 663 -3.76 29.02 -0.97
N ASN A 664 -3.18 29.51 -2.07
CA ASN A 664 -3.62 30.77 -2.70
C ASN A 664 -4.78 30.56 -3.68
N VAL A 665 -5.28 29.34 -3.83
CA VAL A 665 -6.39 29.01 -4.73
C VAL A 665 -7.52 28.31 -3.99
N LEU A 666 -8.74 28.57 -4.44
CA LEU A 666 -9.98 28.02 -3.92
C LEU A 666 -10.80 27.45 -5.07
N ARG A 667 -11.38 26.27 -4.92
CA ARG A 667 -12.27 25.68 -5.91
C ARG A 667 -13.68 26.23 -5.76
N GLY A 668 -14.26 26.73 -6.88
CA GLY A 668 -15.64 27.08 -7.02
C GLY A 668 -16.38 26.16 -7.98
N SER A 669 -17.70 26.13 -7.90
CA SER A 669 -18.50 25.40 -8.87
C SER A 669 -19.92 25.98 -8.93
N ASN A 670 -20.47 26.01 -10.16
CA ASN A 670 -21.83 26.34 -10.47
C ASN A 670 -22.52 25.11 -11.07
N VAL A 671 -23.69 24.77 -10.62
CA VAL A 671 -24.42 23.57 -11.04
C VAL A 671 -25.81 23.95 -11.46
N THR A 672 -26.21 23.51 -12.65
CA THR A 672 -27.57 23.56 -13.19
C THR A 672 -28.03 22.14 -13.55
N GLU A 673 -29.27 22.00 -13.98
CA GLU A 673 -29.76 20.69 -14.49
C GLU A 673 -28.98 20.22 -15.73
N ASP A 674 -28.53 21.15 -16.58
CA ASP A 674 -27.86 20.82 -17.85
C ASP A 674 -26.35 20.75 -17.75
N GLU A 675 -25.74 21.58 -16.90
CA GLU A 675 -24.29 21.73 -16.85
C GLU A 675 -23.72 21.88 -15.44
N THR A 676 -22.53 21.37 -15.26
CA THR A 676 -21.71 21.64 -14.07
C THR A 676 -20.41 22.33 -14.49
N VAL A 677 -20.23 23.57 -14.05
CA VAL A 677 -18.99 24.34 -14.30
C VAL A 677 -18.19 24.37 -13.01
N THR A 678 -16.94 23.93 -13.06
CA THR A 678 -15.99 24.01 -11.95
C THR A 678 -14.87 24.99 -12.29
N ASP A 679 -14.64 25.94 -11.38
CA ASP A 679 -13.63 26.98 -11.54
C ASP A 679 -12.61 26.93 -10.41
N ILE A 680 -11.42 27.42 -10.68
CA ILE A 680 -10.39 27.73 -9.68
C ILE A 680 -10.36 29.23 -9.49
N LEU A 681 -10.49 29.68 -8.25
CA LEU A 681 -10.51 31.10 -7.87
C LEU A 681 -9.16 31.47 -7.24
N ASN A 682 -8.64 32.65 -7.58
CA ASN A 682 -7.41 33.19 -6.96
C ASN A 682 -7.73 33.76 -5.58
N GLN A 683 -8.09 32.91 -4.65
CA GLN A 683 -8.45 33.23 -3.27
C GLN A 683 -7.76 32.30 -2.28
N THR A 684 -7.35 32.86 -1.14
CA THR A 684 -6.74 32.04 -0.08
C THR A 684 -7.72 31.02 0.50
N ASN A 685 -7.33 29.78 0.53
CA ASN A 685 -8.06 28.69 1.17
C ASN A 685 -7.22 28.01 2.25
N THR A 686 -7.88 27.45 3.23
CA THR A 686 -7.26 26.60 4.26
C THR A 686 -7.99 25.28 4.34
N ALA A 687 -7.20 24.20 4.35
CA ALA A 687 -7.70 22.84 4.56
C ALA A 687 -7.02 22.21 5.77
N ARG A 688 -7.80 21.50 6.59
CA ARG A 688 -7.32 20.75 7.75
C ARG A 688 -7.73 19.30 7.61
N LEU A 689 -6.80 18.41 7.80
CA LEU A 689 -7.02 16.96 7.78
C LEU A 689 -6.56 16.38 9.11
N TRP A 690 -7.42 15.59 9.74
CA TRP A 690 -7.09 14.68 10.83
C TRP A 690 -7.31 13.25 10.36
N ASN A 691 -6.36 12.39 10.68
CA ASN A 691 -6.52 10.96 10.49
C ASN A 691 -5.98 10.23 11.72
N ILE A 692 -6.78 9.33 12.29
CA ILE A 692 -6.40 8.46 13.40
C ILE A 692 -6.66 7.04 12.94
N TYR A 693 -5.63 6.20 12.99
CA TYR A 693 -5.67 4.79 12.67
C TYR A 693 -5.30 3.96 13.88
N ALA A 694 -6.12 2.97 14.21
CA ALA A 694 -5.88 2.00 15.27
C ALA A 694 -5.99 0.58 14.71
N TYR A 695 -5.09 -0.28 15.09
CA TYR A 695 -5.09 -1.71 14.75
C TYR A 695 -4.69 -2.51 15.96
N ALA A 696 -5.40 -3.60 16.22
CA ALA A 696 -5.04 -4.60 17.21
C ALA A 696 -5.31 -5.99 16.67
N ALA A 697 -4.40 -6.92 16.88
CA ALA A 697 -4.59 -8.33 16.52
C ALA A 697 -4.01 -9.26 17.58
N LYS A 698 -4.68 -10.39 17.78
CA LYS A 698 -4.22 -11.45 18.67
C LYS A 698 -4.41 -12.81 18.03
N ASN A 699 -3.38 -13.64 18.13
CA ASN A 699 -3.43 -15.05 17.82
C ASN A 699 -3.76 -15.84 19.09
N PHE A 700 -4.87 -16.55 19.09
CA PHE A 700 -5.31 -17.48 20.14
C PHE A 700 -4.95 -18.90 19.70
N SER A 701 -3.71 -19.34 19.97
CA SER A 701 -3.20 -20.63 19.51
C SER A 701 -3.99 -21.84 20.04
N ALA A 702 -4.55 -21.73 21.26
CA ALA A 702 -5.39 -22.80 21.84
C ALA A 702 -6.74 -22.97 21.10
N ALA A 703 -7.23 -21.92 20.43
CA ALA A 703 -8.49 -21.92 19.70
C ALA A 703 -8.28 -21.91 18.17
N ASP A 704 -7.03 -22.01 17.68
CA ASP A 704 -6.67 -21.84 16.27
C ASP A 704 -7.36 -20.62 15.63
N MET A 705 -7.38 -19.49 16.36
CA MET A 705 -8.11 -18.29 15.98
C MET A 705 -7.22 -17.06 15.94
N VAL A 706 -7.33 -16.27 14.86
CA VAL A 706 -6.78 -14.92 14.79
C VAL A 706 -7.92 -13.93 14.79
N LEU A 707 -7.89 -13.00 15.73
CA LEU A 707 -8.86 -11.90 15.85
C LEU A 707 -8.13 -10.59 15.57
N SER A 708 -8.70 -9.72 14.73
CA SER A 708 -8.18 -8.38 14.49
C SER A 708 -9.28 -7.33 14.51
N LEU A 709 -8.93 -6.15 15.04
CA LEU A 709 -9.78 -4.97 15.10
C LEU A 709 -9.03 -3.82 14.43
N THR A 710 -9.67 -3.17 13.46
CA THR A 710 -9.15 -1.98 12.78
C THR A 710 -10.12 -0.83 13.00
N GLY A 711 -9.62 0.34 13.38
CA GLY A 711 -10.38 1.57 13.49
C GLY A 711 -9.71 2.67 12.66
N ASN A 712 -10.50 3.48 11.96
CA ASN A 712 -9.99 4.64 11.24
C ASN A 712 -10.95 5.80 11.37
N ILE A 713 -10.42 6.98 11.74
CA ILE A 713 -11.15 8.24 11.80
C ILE A 713 -10.45 9.20 10.86
N THR A 714 -11.18 9.72 9.88
CA THR A 714 -10.67 10.77 8.98
C THR A 714 -11.63 11.95 9.00
N SER A 715 -11.12 13.14 9.27
CA SER A 715 -11.91 14.37 9.23
C SER A 715 -11.18 15.41 8.39
N THR A 716 -11.87 15.95 7.40
CA THR A 716 -11.36 17.01 6.50
C THR A 716 -12.27 18.22 6.59
N LYS A 717 -11.68 19.36 6.91
CA LYS A 717 -12.36 20.66 6.86
C LYS A 717 -11.72 21.54 5.81
N ARG A 718 -12.52 22.11 4.91
CA ARG A 718 -12.06 23.05 3.87
C ARG A 718 -13.17 24.02 3.51
N ASN A 719 -12.80 25.14 2.86
CA ASN A 719 -13.76 26.05 2.27
C ASN A 719 -13.99 25.68 0.80
N VAL A 720 -15.19 25.92 0.33
CA VAL A 720 -15.64 25.75 -1.05
C VAL A 720 -16.49 26.95 -1.45
N VAL A 721 -16.62 27.19 -2.74
CA VAL A 721 -17.58 28.15 -3.29
C VAL A 721 -18.56 27.37 -4.16
N ARG A 722 -19.85 27.58 -3.93
CA ARG A 722 -20.95 26.98 -4.73
C ARG A 722 -21.94 28.05 -5.07
N GLN A 723 -22.29 28.22 -6.36
CA GLN A 723 -23.19 29.27 -6.84
C GLN A 723 -22.75 30.69 -6.38
N GLY A 724 -21.44 30.96 -6.35
CA GLY A 724 -20.88 32.21 -5.85
C GLY A 724 -20.82 32.37 -4.33
N ILE A 725 -21.42 31.46 -3.55
CA ILE A 725 -21.47 31.52 -2.08
C ILE A 725 -20.31 30.69 -1.50
N GLY A 726 -19.50 31.34 -0.64
CA GLY A 726 -18.38 30.68 0.04
C GLY A 726 -18.75 30.14 1.42
N TYR A 727 -18.43 28.88 1.73
CA TYR A 727 -18.69 28.28 3.04
C TYR A 727 -17.72 27.15 3.38
N GLY A 728 -17.70 26.79 4.67
CA GLY A 728 -16.89 25.68 5.15
C GLY A 728 -17.62 24.35 5.11
N VAL A 729 -16.95 23.30 4.64
CA VAL A 729 -17.44 21.92 4.65
C VAL A 729 -16.52 21.07 5.49
N THR A 730 -17.10 20.29 6.41
CA THR A 730 -16.39 19.29 7.18
C THR A 730 -16.95 17.91 6.85
N ASN A 731 -16.11 17.03 6.32
CA ASN A 731 -16.42 15.63 6.05
C ASN A 731 -15.64 14.75 7.03
N SER A 732 -16.36 13.96 7.83
CA SER A 732 -15.78 13.05 8.81
C SER A 732 -16.25 11.62 8.54
N ASN A 733 -15.31 10.67 8.46
CA ASN A 733 -15.58 9.25 8.33
C ASN A 733 -15.01 8.52 9.54
N TYR A 734 -15.81 7.65 10.11
CA TYR A 734 -15.49 6.79 11.24
C TYR A 734 -15.70 5.35 10.80
N ASP A 735 -14.62 4.59 10.70
CA ASP A 735 -14.63 3.19 10.27
C ASP A 735 -14.19 2.30 11.44
N ILE A 736 -14.89 1.20 11.66
CA ILE A 736 -14.47 0.11 12.53
C ILE A 736 -14.69 -1.22 11.83
N GLU A 737 -13.69 -2.07 11.82
CA GLU A 737 -13.73 -3.38 11.20
C GLU A 737 -13.22 -4.45 12.16
N LEU A 738 -14.03 -5.47 12.38
CA LEU A 738 -13.69 -6.67 13.14
C LEU A 738 -13.50 -7.81 12.14
N SER A 739 -12.34 -8.49 12.20
CA SER A 739 -12.08 -9.69 11.41
C SER A 739 -11.68 -10.84 12.32
N ALA A 740 -12.21 -12.01 12.03
CA ALA A 740 -11.90 -13.24 12.72
C ALA A 740 -11.65 -14.36 11.72
N VAL A 741 -10.57 -15.10 11.91
CA VAL A 741 -10.26 -16.31 11.14
C VAL A 741 -10.06 -17.44 12.13
N ASN A 742 -10.73 -18.55 11.93
CA ASN A 742 -10.70 -19.67 12.85
C ASN A 742 -10.72 -21.00 12.10
N ARG A 743 -10.13 -22.05 12.75
CA ARG A 743 -10.21 -23.46 12.36
C ARG A 743 -10.77 -24.26 13.52
N PHE A 744 -11.92 -24.86 13.29
CA PHE A 744 -12.60 -25.67 14.32
C PHE A 744 -12.46 -27.16 14.04
N PHE A 745 -12.48 -27.97 15.10
CA PHE A 745 -12.51 -29.42 15.03
C PHE A 745 -11.40 -30.06 14.19
N GLY A 746 -10.16 -29.59 14.36
CA GLY A 746 -9.00 -30.18 13.67
C GLY A 746 -9.06 -30.02 12.15
N ASP A 747 -9.38 -28.83 11.67
CA ASP A 747 -9.52 -28.45 10.26
C ASP A 747 -10.80 -28.96 9.54
N VAL A 748 -11.77 -29.55 10.24
CA VAL A 748 -13.05 -29.94 9.64
C VAL A 748 -13.88 -28.72 9.21
N VAL A 749 -13.79 -27.63 9.97
CA VAL A 749 -14.49 -26.36 9.67
C VAL A 749 -13.50 -25.21 9.71
N SER A 750 -13.45 -24.43 8.62
CA SER A 750 -12.69 -23.19 8.55
C SER A 750 -13.64 -22.04 8.33
N THR A 751 -13.48 -20.95 9.12
CA THR A 751 -14.30 -19.74 8.98
C THR A 751 -13.43 -18.51 8.86
N SER A 752 -13.86 -17.57 8.01
CA SER A 752 -13.31 -16.22 7.94
C SER A 752 -14.49 -15.25 7.95
N LEU A 753 -14.49 -14.35 8.91
CA LEU A 753 -15.54 -13.35 9.13
C LEU A 753 -14.89 -11.96 9.06
N SER A 754 -15.52 -11.01 8.35
CA SER A 754 -15.23 -9.59 8.45
C SER A 754 -16.55 -8.82 8.58
N CYS A 755 -16.58 -7.88 9.52
CA CYS A 755 -17.70 -7.00 9.76
C CYS A 755 -17.18 -5.56 9.88
N LYS A 756 -17.59 -4.70 8.96
CA LYS A 756 -17.18 -3.29 8.92
C LYS A 756 -18.40 -2.40 9.08
N TYR A 757 -18.32 -1.49 10.04
CA TYR A 757 -19.25 -0.39 10.21
C TYR A 757 -18.58 0.92 9.84
N MET A 758 -19.26 1.76 9.08
CA MET A 758 -18.81 3.09 8.68
C MET A 758 -19.91 4.12 8.95
N LEU A 759 -19.54 5.22 9.60
CA LEU A 759 -20.36 6.41 9.75
C LEU A 759 -19.68 7.56 9.01
N SER A 760 -20.35 8.08 7.97
CA SER A 760 -19.94 9.30 7.27
C SER A 760 -20.82 10.47 7.72
N VAL A 761 -20.18 11.56 8.14
CA VAL A 761 -20.85 12.80 8.59
C VAL A 761 -20.34 13.95 7.73
N GLN A 762 -21.26 14.64 7.09
CA GLN A 762 -21.00 15.87 6.37
C GLN A 762 -21.67 17.03 7.11
N ASP A 763 -20.88 18.04 7.46
CA ASP A 763 -21.34 19.27 8.12
C ASP A 763 -21.07 20.45 7.17
N MET A 764 -22.13 21.10 6.73
CA MET A 764 -22.07 22.27 5.86
C MET A 764 -22.44 23.51 6.72
N GLY A 765 -21.43 24.32 7.05
CA GLY A 765 -21.55 25.40 8.02
C GLY A 765 -22.55 26.49 7.65
N ILE A 766 -22.92 26.63 6.37
CA ILE A 766 -23.82 27.69 5.90
C ILE A 766 -25.28 27.42 6.25
N ILE A 767 -25.71 26.18 6.22
CA ILE A 767 -27.13 25.79 6.44
C ILE A 767 -27.33 25.06 7.77
N ASN A 768 -26.26 24.98 8.59
CA ASN A 768 -26.23 24.24 9.87
C ASN A 768 -26.81 22.80 9.75
N THR A 769 -26.70 22.21 8.56
CA THR A 769 -27.24 20.90 8.27
C THR A 769 -26.15 19.86 8.36
N LYS A 770 -26.46 18.76 9.08
CA LYS A 770 -25.58 17.60 9.20
C LYS A 770 -26.19 16.40 8.48
N ASN A 771 -25.61 16.05 7.37
CA ASN A 771 -25.95 14.84 6.66
C ASN A 771 -25.17 13.64 7.25
N LYS A 772 -25.85 12.51 7.44
CA LYS A 772 -25.26 11.29 7.96
C LYS A 772 -25.57 10.09 7.09
N ILE A 773 -24.56 9.28 6.79
CA ILE A 773 -24.70 7.98 6.14
C ILE A 773 -24.07 6.92 7.04
N ASN A 774 -24.84 5.92 7.41
CA ASN A 774 -24.39 4.72 8.09
C ASN A 774 -24.26 3.60 7.06
N SER A 775 -23.15 2.88 7.10
CA SER A 775 -22.95 1.70 6.26
C SER A 775 -22.47 0.53 7.12
N LEU A 776 -23.06 -0.64 6.90
CA LEU A 776 -22.67 -1.90 7.53
C LEU A 776 -22.36 -2.88 6.42
N THR A 777 -21.16 -3.47 6.43
CA THR A 777 -20.74 -4.50 5.50
C THR A 777 -20.28 -5.72 6.28
N GLY A 778 -20.84 -6.88 5.99
CA GLY A 778 -20.47 -8.16 6.58
C GLY A 778 -20.12 -9.15 5.48
N SER A 779 -19.03 -9.86 5.62
CA SER A 779 -18.68 -10.99 4.77
C SER A 779 -18.24 -12.17 5.63
N MET A 780 -18.65 -13.36 5.24
CA MET A 780 -18.22 -14.60 5.85
C MET A 780 -17.83 -15.58 4.75
N LYS A 781 -16.80 -16.34 4.98
CA LYS A 781 -16.53 -17.56 4.22
C LYS A 781 -16.44 -18.69 5.20
N MET A 782 -17.30 -19.70 5.03
CA MET A 782 -17.27 -20.93 5.81
C MET A 782 -16.99 -22.09 4.86
N SER A 783 -15.99 -22.89 5.20
CA SER A 783 -15.61 -24.10 4.48
C SER A 783 -15.72 -25.29 5.41
N ILE A 784 -16.39 -26.34 4.97
CA ILE A 784 -16.59 -27.61 5.67
C ILE A 784 -15.88 -28.69 4.86
N PHE A 785 -15.10 -29.53 5.55
CA PHE A 785 -14.33 -30.62 4.97
C PHE A 785 -14.86 -31.96 5.50
N PRO A 786 -15.93 -32.54 4.88
CA PRO A 786 -16.44 -33.86 5.29
C PRO A 786 -15.37 -34.95 5.20
N ILE A 787 -14.48 -34.80 4.21
CA ILE A 787 -13.23 -35.54 4.08
C ILE A 787 -12.13 -34.56 3.66
N LYS A 788 -10.88 -34.85 3.94
CA LYS A 788 -9.74 -33.93 3.63
C LYS A 788 -9.66 -33.48 2.17
N ALA A 789 -10.18 -34.29 1.25
CA ALA A 789 -10.16 -34.03 -0.18
C ALA A 789 -11.35 -33.21 -0.67
N LEU A 790 -12.43 -33.10 0.11
CA LEU A 790 -13.68 -32.46 -0.33
C LEU A 790 -13.99 -31.24 0.55
N GLU A 791 -14.06 -30.07 -0.07
CA GLU A 791 -14.54 -28.83 0.52
C GLU A 791 -15.95 -28.52 0.02
N ILE A 792 -16.81 -28.16 0.95
CA ILE A 792 -18.09 -27.49 0.66
C ILE A 792 -17.99 -26.11 1.28
N TYR A 793 -18.15 -25.05 0.47
CA TYR A 793 -18.01 -23.69 0.98
C TYR A 793 -19.26 -22.86 0.74
N PHE A 794 -19.47 -21.89 1.62
CA PHE A 794 -20.56 -20.95 1.63
C PHE A 794 -20.02 -19.55 1.95
N SER A 795 -20.36 -18.54 1.13
CA SER A 795 -19.76 -17.20 1.24
C SER A 795 -20.83 -16.11 1.10
N PRO A 796 -21.59 -15.81 2.15
CA PRO A 796 -22.50 -14.70 2.18
C PRO A 796 -21.77 -13.36 2.29
N TYR A 797 -22.29 -12.35 1.61
CA TYR A 797 -21.89 -10.96 1.72
C TYR A 797 -23.13 -10.11 1.92
N TYR A 798 -23.13 -9.31 2.97
CA TYR A 798 -24.21 -8.39 3.31
C TYR A 798 -23.69 -6.95 3.29
N SER A 799 -24.43 -6.03 2.69
CA SER A 799 -24.19 -4.61 2.82
C SER A 799 -25.48 -3.84 3.08
N MET A 800 -25.43 -2.87 3.96
CA MET A 800 -26.53 -1.96 4.24
C MET A 800 -25.99 -0.53 4.23
N THR A 801 -26.71 0.38 3.58
CA THR A 801 -26.43 1.82 3.62
C THR A 801 -27.71 2.55 3.97
N LYS A 802 -27.64 3.46 4.98
CA LYS A 802 -28.78 4.26 5.43
C LYS A 802 -28.37 5.72 5.57
N GLN A 803 -28.97 6.59 4.81
CA GLN A 803 -28.91 8.03 4.99
C GLN A 803 -29.96 8.46 6.03
N HIS A 804 -29.64 9.43 6.87
CA HIS A 804 -30.61 9.97 7.84
C HIS A 804 -31.86 10.49 7.13
N GLY A 805 -33.04 10.16 7.62
CA GLY A 805 -34.33 10.53 7.00
C GLY A 805 -34.76 9.67 5.80
N THR A 806 -33.99 8.66 5.40
CA THR A 806 -34.36 7.77 4.27
C THR A 806 -34.42 6.30 4.68
N ALA A 807 -35.10 5.49 3.83
CA ALA A 807 -35.11 4.04 4.01
C ALA A 807 -33.68 3.46 3.85
N ALA A 808 -33.39 2.39 4.59
CA ALA A 808 -32.13 1.65 4.41
C ALA A 808 -32.16 0.88 3.08
N ILE A 809 -31.01 0.91 2.39
CA ILE A 809 -30.76 0.09 1.20
C ILE A 809 -29.90 -1.08 1.66
N SER A 810 -30.38 -2.31 1.46
CA SER A 810 -29.66 -3.52 1.84
C SER A 810 -29.48 -4.46 0.67
N ASN A 811 -28.31 -5.13 0.63
CA ASN A 811 -27.95 -6.08 -0.40
C ASN A 811 -27.40 -7.34 0.25
N LEU A 812 -27.89 -8.50 -0.14
CA LEU A 812 -27.40 -9.81 0.29
C LEU A 812 -27.02 -10.63 -0.94
N TYR A 813 -25.78 -11.05 -0.98
CA TYR A 813 -25.26 -11.99 -1.99
C TYR A 813 -24.79 -13.24 -1.32
N VAL A 814 -24.97 -14.35 -1.99
CA VAL A 814 -24.49 -15.63 -1.52
C VAL A 814 -23.77 -16.32 -2.65
N ASP A 815 -22.52 -16.67 -2.42
CA ASP A 815 -21.76 -17.58 -3.27
C ASP A 815 -21.52 -18.88 -2.50
N GLY A 816 -21.30 -19.95 -3.23
CA GLY A 816 -20.99 -21.23 -2.62
C GLY A 816 -20.47 -22.21 -3.66
N GLY A 817 -20.15 -23.40 -3.21
CA GLY A 817 -19.68 -24.43 -4.14
C GLY A 817 -19.07 -25.61 -3.44
N THR A 818 -18.54 -26.49 -4.25
CA THR A 818 -17.82 -27.67 -3.78
C THR A 818 -16.51 -27.80 -4.55
N ARG A 819 -15.47 -28.25 -3.87
CA ARG A 819 -14.14 -28.44 -4.45
C ARG A 819 -13.58 -29.77 -3.98
N TRP A 820 -13.20 -30.59 -4.94
CA TRP A 820 -12.44 -31.82 -4.70
C TRP A 820 -10.96 -31.59 -5.05
N THR A 821 -10.08 -31.93 -4.12
CA THR A 821 -8.62 -31.73 -4.27
C THR A 821 -7.91 -33.08 -4.18
N GLY A 822 -7.38 -33.54 -5.33
CA GLY A 822 -6.46 -34.66 -5.40
C GLY A 822 -5.00 -34.22 -5.34
N LYS A 823 -4.06 -35.15 -5.59
CA LYS A 823 -2.62 -34.86 -5.57
C LYS A 823 -2.21 -33.89 -6.68
N ALA A 824 -2.67 -34.13 -7.91
CA ALA A 824 -2.32 -33.37 -9.10
C ALA A 824 -3.53 -32.63 -9.71
N ILE A 825 -4.73 -33.02 -9.39
CA ILE A 825 -5.97 -32.53 -10.00
C ILE A 825 -6.86 -31.92 -8.92
N GLU A 826 -7.47 -30.77 -9.24
CA GLU A 826 -8.48 -30.11 -8.42
C GLU A 826 -9.70 -29.82 -9.32
N ILE A 827 -10.88 -30.17 -8.85
CA ILE A 827 -12.15 -29.92 -9.55
C ILE A 827 -13.00 -29.06 -8.63
N GLU A 828 -13.50 -27.92 -9.16
CA GLU A 828 -14.37 -27.01 -8.42
C GLU A 828 -15.65 -26.74 -9.20
N LEU A 829 -16.78 -26.85 -8.53
CA LEU A 829 -18.06 -26.28 -8.95
C LEU A 829 -18.31 -25.04 -8.11
N ALA A 830 -18.21 -23.87 -8.71
CA ALA A 830 -18.49 -22.58 -8.10
C ALA A 830 -19.88 -22.07 -8.53
N LEU A 831 -20.70 -21.71 -7.55
CA LEU A 831 -22.00 -21.06 -7.74
C LEU A 831 -21.87 -19.61 -7.24
N LYS A 832 -22.04 -18.64 -8.14
CA LYS A 832 -21.96 -17.22 -7.83
C LYS A 832 -23.35 -16.60 -7.82
N ASN A 833 -23.59 -15.65 -6.92
CA ASN A 833 -24.86 -14.93 -6.80
C ASN A 833 -26.08 -15.86 -6.73
N ILE A 834 -26.05 -16.88 -5.86
CA ILE A 834 -27.13 -17.89 -5.69
C ILE A 834 -28.47 -17.21 -5.39
N THR A 835 -28.45 -16.08 -4.70
CA THR A 835 -29.65 -15.25 -4.42
C THR A 835 -30.23 -14.57 -5.65
N ASN A 836 -29.55 -14.66 -6.78
CA ASN A 836 -29.86 -14.00 -8.05
C ASN A 836 -30.21 -12.51 -7.89
N ARG A 837 -29.46 -11.82 -7.04
CA ARG A 837 -29.64 -10.39 -6.84
C ARG A 837 -29.24 -9.65 -8.12
N LYS A 838 -30.15 -8.80 -8.62
CA LYS A 838 -29.96 -8.14 -9.94
C LYS A 838 -29.29 -6.78 -9.83
N GLU A 839 -29.31 -6.17 -8.67
CA GLU A 839 -28.88 -4.78 -8.48
C GLU A 839 -28.15 -4.59 -7.15
N TYR A 840 -27.14 -3.71 -7.19
CA TYR A 840 -26.41 -3.21 -6.02
C TYR A 840 -26.51 -1.70 -5.98
N THR A 841 -27.01 -1.14 -4.89
CA THR A 841 -27.13 0.31 -4.71
C THR A 841 -26.34 0.75 -3.50
N ILE A 842 -25.63 1.88 -3.65
CA ILE A 842 -24.88 2.54 -2.58
C ILE A 842 -25.09 4.05 -2.64
N ARG A 843 -25.04 4.71 -1.44
CA ARG A 843 -25.03 6.16 -1.30
C ARG A 843 -23.73 6.62 -0.65
N THR A 844 -23.22 7.77 -1.07
CA THR A 844 -22.01 8.38 -0.55
C THR A 844 -22.06 9.91 -0.63
N PHE A 845 -21.25 10.57 0.20
CA PHE A 845 -20.97 12.00 0.08
C PHE A 845 -19.65 12.21 -0.66
N ARG A 846 -19.66 13.19 -1.55
CA ARG A 846 -18.44 13.69 -2.16
C ARG A 846 -18.52 15.22 -2.19
N GLU A 847 -17.54 15.89 -1.57
CA GLU A 847 -17.56 17.34 -1.37
C GLU A 847 -18.78 17.78 -0.56
N ASN A 848 -19.74 18.41 -1.19
CA ASN A 848 -21.00 18.88 -0.62
C ASN A 848 -22.24 18.20 -1.25
N ASP A 849 -22.03 17.18 -2.09
CA ASP A 849 -23.06 16.54 -2.87
C ASP A 849 -23.33 15.11 -2.40
N ILE A 850 -24.56 14.62 -2.69
CA ILE A 850 -25.00 13.27 -2.38
C ILE A 850 -25.06 12.49 -3.69
N TYR A 851 -24.42 11.34 -3.73
CA TYR A 851 -24.41 10.44 -4.86
C TYR A 851 -25.07 9.12 -4.49
N SER A 852 -25.97 8.64 -5.33
CA SER A 852 -26.50 7.28 -5.26
C SER A 852 -26.14 6.55 -6.56
N TYR A 853 -25.43 5.46 -6.45
CA TYR A 853 -25.04 4.62 -7.58
C TYR A 853 -25.78 3.29 -7.51
N SER A 854 -26.37 2.86 -8.60
CA SER A 854 -26.99 1.55 -8.71
C SER A 854 -26.38 0.80 -9.88
N TYR A 855 -25.86 -0.40 -9.63
CA TYR A 855 -25.19 -1.25 -10.61
C TYR A 855 -25.99 -2.50 -10.88
N ARG A 856 -26.18 -2.82 -12.16
CA ARG A 856 -26.74 -4.11 -12.56
C ARG A 856 -25.70 -5.21 -12.32
N LEU A 857 -26.08 -6.20 -11.55
CA LEU A 857 -25.22 -7.31 -11.22
C LEU A 857 -25.30 -8.43 -12.26
N ARG A 858 -24.25 -9.22 -12.34
CA ARG A 858 -24.25 -10.50 -13.03
C ARG A 858 -25.28 -11.44 -12.37
N PRO A 859 -26.01 -12.26 -13.13
CA PRO A 859 -27.03 -13.16 -12.59
C PRO A 859 -26.43 -14.28 -11.74
N ALA A 860 -27.25 -15.23 -11.35
CA ALA A 860 -26.78 -16.49 -10.81
C ALA A 860 -25.97 -17.25 -11.89
N GLU A 861 -24.78 -17.70 -11.52
CA GLU A 861 -23.82 -18.34 -12.42
C GLU A 861 -23.31 -19.64 -11.81
N ALA A 862 -23.06 -20.64 -12.66
CA ALA A 862 -22.40 -21.87 -12.29
C ALA A 862 -21.16 -22.07 -13.18
N VAL A 863 -19.99 -22.32 -12.55
CA VAL A 863 -18.73 -22.53 -13.27
C VAL A 863 -18.08 -23.80 -12.74
N ILE A 864 -17.75 -24.73 -13.62
CA ILE A 864 -16.92 -25.89 -13.33
C ILE A 864 -15.49 -25.57 -13.76
N THR A 865 -14.54 -25.78 -12.87
CA THR A 865 -13.12 -25.53 -13.10
C THR A 865 -12.32 -26.80 -12.84
N LEU A 866 -11.46 -27.16 -13.78
CA LEU A 866 -10.46 -28.21 -13.65
C LEU A 866 -9.09 -27.56 -13.56
N LYS A 867 -8.34 -27.86 -12.51
CA LYS A 867 -6.98 -27.36 -12.28
C LYS A 867 -6.02 -28.55 -12.14
N PHE A 868 -4.99 -28.53 -12.96
CA PHE A 868 -3.91 -29.50 -12.93
C PHE A 868 -2.66 -28.86 -12.32
N LYS A 869 -2.02 -29.54 -11.37
CA LYS A 869 -0.78 -29.11 -10.69
C LYS A 869 0.38 -30.01 -11.11
N PHE A 870 1.53 -29.42 -11.46
CA PHE A 870 2.76 -30.14 -11.86
C PHE A 870 4.01 -29.61 -11.16
#